data_db27bbb4f9f50894591ec2bd18d66c0c
#
_entry.id   db27bbb4f9f50894591ec2bd18d66c0c
#
_cell.length_a   1.000
_cell.length_b   1.000
_cell.length_c   1.000
_cell.angle_alpha   90.00
_cell.angle_beta   90.00
_cell.angle_gamma   90.00
#
_symmetry.space_group_name_H-M   'P 1'
#
loop_
_entity.id
_entity.type
_entity.pdbx_description
1 polymer ?
#
loop_
_entity_poly.entity_id
_entity_poly.type
_entity_poly.pdbx_seq_one_letter_code
_entity_poly.pdbx_strand_id
1 'polypeptide(L)'
;MSTQYPVLGSPLQVNGITLKNRMITTSMSPGAGYVTKDNRPTQRLANYLEERAEGQTALIIQTICPWKRNDIDPDHIHELPSCYDESCIPDLQRYMIEPVHKHGGLICAQPYYVHDWKPDAETPEGPYGPSDIAILKFMGGFRAMTLEQIEAFKQQYFNAARVCKEAGFDAIEVMAGVGGILSRFMALATNNRTDEYGGSLENRVKLTLEVIRGVREVVGPKFPIVVRWSPIDFIKSPAGPGLSMEDALRIAPMLEEAGCDLHDLSVGWHETSEPLTTKAIEDGHWTFVSQQIKTVAKKPVAQGYRNTDPRVMEQNLQDGKLDVVAGLRYSIADPALPRKVMEDRTCDMRLCIVCCRCLDDVVSQDKPLNYCGVNPRLGEELDHEAFPQASKRKKVMVVGSGPAGINAALTAAQRGHAVDLYEEGPRLGGCVKMSSIFSPYHERYLDYLLTQVKQHPQVTVHLKTKVTPETVRQAKPDAAIVAVGGKPLGFDVPGADGKNVVSSHDFLEMINGHKPAGKKGAFNSFMWGAGSLFLSMYYTPSFARTMTEKSPWPISRNVAIIGGGLPGCEFGHLCMETGRTTAIIEERKKVGFDVGGSDRFGLISSFKQAENVEMYPLTRVTAITEEGVRAVQTTLEGDKELFIPAKTVAITLGLAENHDLGEACKPLVDEVYLVGDCETPGRIADATKMGYRAACAL
;
A
#
# COMPACT_ATOMS: atom_id res chain seq x y z
N MET A 1 2.50 -27.61 12.93
CA MET A 1 2.22 -27.17 11.54
C MET A 1 0.78 -26.66 11.50
N SER A 2 0.55 -25.58 10.77
CA SER A 2 -0.79 -25.03 10.57
C SER A 2 -1.72 -26.07 9.97
N THR A 3 -2.97 -26.10 10.40
CA THR A 3 -4.02 -26.97 9.84
C THR A 3 -4.80 -26.27 8.74
N GLN A 4 -4.88 -24.93 8.79
CA GLN A 4 -5.56 -24.09 7.80
C GLN A 4 -4.65 -23.69 6.63
N TYR A 5 -3.34 -23.61 6.87
CA TYR A 5 -2.32 -23.22 5.90
C TYR A 5 -1.16 -24.23 5.87
N PRO A 6 -1.44 -25.49 5.51
CA PRO A 6 -0.46 -26.58 5.65
C PRO A 6 0.76 -26.42 4.74
N VAL A 7 0.62 -25.78 3.58
CA VAL A 7 1.75 -25.53 2.65
C VAL A 7 2.42 -24.20 2.98
N LEU A 8 1.66 -23.12 3.15
CA LEU A 8 2.19 -21.78 3.46
C LEU A 8 3.00 -21.76 4.76
N GLY A 9 2.57 -22.51 5.78
CA GLY A 9 3.26 -22.69 7.05
C GLY A 9 4.36 -23.76 7.06
N SER A 10 4.66 -24.41 5.92
CA SER A 10 5.64 -25.49 5.85
C SER A 10 7.05 -24.99 5.50
N PRO A 11 8.11 -25.66 5.96
CA PRO A 11 9.48 -25.29 5.63
C PRO A 11 9.83 -25.61 4.16
N LEU A 12 10.89 -24.96 3.65
CA LEU A 12 11.49 -25.21 2.35
C LEU A 12 13.01 -25.07 2.41
N GLN A 13 13.72 -26.04 1.86
CA GLN A 13 15.16 -25.96 1.70
C GLN A 13 15.53 -25.13 0.48
N VAL A 14 16.40 -24.13 0.63
CA VAL A 14 16.98 -23.33 -0.43
C VAL A 14 18.49 -23.31 -0.27
N ASN A 15 19.22 -24.12 -1.05
CA ASN A 15 20.66 -24.34 -0.90
C ASN A 15 21.08 -24.52 0.57
N GLY A 16 21.91 -23.65 1.13
CA GLY A 16 22.46 -23.75 2.49
C GLY A 16 21.53 -23.31 3.63
N ILE A 17 20.33 -22.79 3.34
CA ILE A 17 19.37 -22.34 4.36
C ILE A 17 18.04 -23.07 4.28
N THR A 18 17.32 -23.09 5.40
CA THR A 18 15.93 -23.59 5.47
C THR A 18 14.98 -22.45 5.81
N LEU A 19 14.09 -22.13 4.88
CA LEU A 19 12.97 -21.24 5.13
C LEU A 19 11.99 -21.95 6.08
N LYS A 20 11.66 -21.33 7.21
CA LYS A 20 10.78 -21.94 8.24
C LYS A 20 9.30 -22.00 7.82
N ASN A 21 8.89 -21.21 6.86
CA ASN A 21 7.59 -21.18 6.18
C ASN A 21 7.79 -20.65 4.74
N ARG A 22 6.71 -20.52 3.96
CA ARG A 22 6.77 -20.09 2.56
C ARG A 22 6.60 -18.60 2.34
N MET A 23 6.77 -17.74 3.35
CA MET A 23 6.53 -16.29 3.29
C MET A 23 7.85 -15.52 3.43
N ILE A 24 8.28 -14.85 2.35
CA ILE A 24 9.47 -13.98 2.36
C ILE A 24 9.08 -12.54 2.06
N THR A 25 9.81 -11.56 2.62
CA THR A 25 9.64 -10.17 2.20
C THR A 25 10.44 -9.86 0.94
N THR A 26 9.85 -9.11 0.01
CA THR A 26 10.63 -8.45 -1.04
C THR A 26 11.27 -7.19 -0.47
N SER A 27 12.40 -6.80 -1.04
CA SER A 27 13.12 -5.60 -0.62
C SER A 27 12.38 -4.31 -0.93
N MET A 28 12.59 -3.30 -0.08
CA MET A 28 12.17 -1.92 -0.30
C MET A 28 13.10 -0.99 0.47
N SER A 29 13.37 0.21 -0.07
CA SER A 29 13.93 1.29 0.73
C SER A 29 12.88 1.82 1.70
N PRO A 30 13.14 1.83 3.01
CA PRO A 30 12.19 2.38 3.97
C PRO A 30 12.19 3.92 4.03
N GLY A 31 13.12 4.57 3.30
CA GLY A 31 13.19 6.02 3.16
C GLY A 31 13.84 6.76 4.33
N ALA A 32 13.57 8.04 4.43
CA ALA A 32 14.21 8.95 5.38
C ALA A 32 14.13 8.51 6.85
N GLY A 33 15.23 8.67 7.58
CA GLY A 33 15.33 8.37 9.01
C GLY A 33 15.58 6.91 9.37
N TYR A 34 15.57 6.00 8.39
CA TYR A 34 15.98 4.60 8.60
C TYR A 34 17.50 4.41 8.42
N VAL A 35 18.15 5.37 7.78
CA VAL A 35 19.60 5.49 7.68
C VAL A 35 20.03 6.92 8.01
N THR A 36 21.29 7.08 8.37
CA THR A 36 21.91 8.39 8.59
C THR A 36 22.29 9.06 7.26
N LYS A 37 22.70 10.33 7.29
CA LYS A 37 23.13 11.07 6.08
C LYS A 37 24.34 10.44 5.37
N ASP A 38 25.17 9.68 6.08
CA ASP A 38 26.30 8.93 5.55
C ASP A 38 25.95 7.45 5.26
N ASN A 39 24.67 7.16 5.05
CA ASN A 39 24.13 5.85 4.70
C ASN A 39 24.46 4.72 5.70
N ARG A 40 24.50 5.04 7.00
CA ARG A 40 24.59 4.03 8.05
C ARG A 40 23.18 3.65 8.54
N PRO A 41 22.90 2.37 8.78
CA PRO A 41 21.62 1.95 9.32
C PRO A 41 21.41 2.52 10.73
N THR A 42 20.16 2.80 11.09
CA THR A 42 19.77 3.37 12.40
C THR A 42 19.02 2.36 13.26
N GLN A 43 18.83 2.68 14.55
CA GLN A 43 17.98 1.89 15.45
C GLN A 43 16.56 1.70 14.90
N ARG A 44 16.03 2.71 14.16
CA ARG A 44 14.73 2.60 13.53
C ARG A 44 14.67 1.48 12.48
N LEU A 45 15.73 1.31 11.68
CA LEU A 45 15.83 0.18 10.74
C LEU A 45 15.93 -1.14 11.50
N ALA A 46 16.71 -1.19 12.57
CA ALA A 46 16.84 -2.39 13.42
C ALA A 46 15.47 -2.81 13.95
N ASN A 47 14.70 -1.90 14.55
CA ASN A 47 13.35 -2.17 15.06
C ASN A 47 12.39 -2.66 13.98
N TYR A 48 12.45 -2.04 12.78
CA TYR A 48 11.64 -2.45 11.63
C TYR A 48 11.94 -3.90 11.20
N LEU A 49 13.21 -4.27 11.13
CA LEU A 49 13.64 -5.63 10.76
C LEU A 49 13.32 -6.64 11.87
N GLU A 50 13.57 -6.26 13.12
CA GLU A 50 13.35 -7.10 14.31
C GLU A 50 11.87 -7.49 14.44
N GLU A 51 10.92 -6.56 14.27
CA GLU A 51 9.48 -6.85 14.34
C GLU A 51 9.05 -7.91 13.32
N ARG A 52 9.65 -7.92 12.14
CA ARG A 52 9.38 -8.92 11.10
C ARG A 52 10.01 -10.29 11.39
N ALA A 53 11.18 -10.29 11.97
CA ALA A 53 11.85 -11.51 12.41
C ALA A 53 11.11 -12.17 13.58
N GLU A 54 10.67 -11.37 14.58
CA GLU A 54 9.79 -11.79 15.65
C GLU A 54 8.47 -12.35 15.10
N GLY A 55 7.92 -11.69 14.07
CA GLY A 55 6.73 -12.14 13.33
C GLY A 55 6.93 -13.40 12.49
N GLN A 56 8.11 -14.01 12.55
CA GLN A 56 8.46 -15.29 11.90
C GLN A 56 8.47 -15.23 10.36
N THR A 57 8.77 -14.07 9.76
CA THR A 57 9.09 -14.01 8.32
C THR A 57 10.25 -14.97 8.02
N ALA A 58 10.10 -15.79 6.98
CA ALA A 58 11.07 -16.86 6.68
C ALA A 58 12.40 -16.32 6.16
N LEU A 59 12.38 -15.27 5.35
CA LEU A 59 13.56 -14.56 4.85
C LEU A 59 13.19 -13.07 4.66
N ILE A 60 13.95 -12.19 5.28
CA ILE A 60 13.78 -10.75 5.14
C ILE A 60 14.79 -10.26 4.12
N ILE A 61 14.32 -9.73 2.98
CA ILE A 61 15.20 -9.16 1.95
C ILE A 61 15.26 -7.65 2.16
N GLN A 62 16.47 -7.11 2.33
CA GLN A 62 16.71 -5.70 2.56
C GLN A 62 17.61 -5.10 1.48
N THR A 63 17.16 -3.99 0.90
CA THR A 63 17.94 -3.21 -0.07
C THR A 63 19.13 -2.56 0.61
N ILE A 64 20.31 -2.62 -0.05
CA ILE A 64 21.56 -2.02 0.41
C ILE A 64 22.27 -1.29 -0.75
N CYS A 65 23.10 -0.30 -0.41
CA CYS A 65 23.88 0.49 -1.36
C CYS A 65 25.32 -0.05 -1.47
N PRO A 66 25.73 -0.56 -2.64
CA PRO A 66 27.05 -1.18 -2.82
C PRO A 66 28.17 -0.21 -3.19
N TRP A 67 27.93 1.09 -3.25
CA TRP A 67 28.96 2.11 -3.53
C TRP A 67 29.02 3.18 -2.46
N LYS A 68 30.17 3.85 -2.33
CA LYS A 68 30.33 4.98 -1.45
C LYS A 68 29.71 6.23 -2.08
N ARG A 69 28.75 6.82 -1.40
CA ARG A 69 28.20 8.13 -1.77
C ARG A 69 29.09 9.22 -1.17
N ASN A 70 29.82 9.93 -2.02
CA ASN A 70 30.74 10.98 -1.56
C ASN A 70 30.08 12.34 -1.39
N ASP A 71 29.00 12.64 -2.11
CA ASP A 71 28.23 13.87 -2.01
C ASP A 71 26.75 13.53 -2.17
N ILE A 72 26.07 13.40 -1.04
CA ILE A 72 24.63 13.24 -1.04
C ILE A 72 24.06 14.65 -1.26
N ASP A 73 23.35 14.83 -2.39
CA ASP A 73 22.44 15.94 -2.52
C ASP A 73 21.47 15.86 -1.30
N PRO A 74 21.49 16.87 -0.40
CA PRO A 74 20.64 16.85 0.79
C PRO A 74 19.15 16.75 0.47
N ASP A 75 18.78 17.00 -0.78
CA ASP A 75 17.41 16.88 -1.28
C ASP A 75 17.09 15.50 -1.90
N HIS A 76 18.11 14.60 -2.06
CA HIS A 76 17.91 13.23 -2.57
C HIS A 76 17.90 12.20 -1.42
N ILE A 77 16.71 11.74 -1.07
CA ILE A 77 16.46 10.87 0.10
C ILE A 77 16.41 9.38 -0.25
N HIS A 78 17.22 8.89 -1.18
CA HIS A 78 17.41 7.44 -1.36
C HIS A 78 18.42 6.93 -0.33
N GLU A 79 17.96 6.84 0.91
CA GLU A 79 18.77 6.41 2.03
C GLU A 79 18.76 4.88 2.10
N LEU A 80 19.83 4.25 1.63
CA LEU A 80 20.05 2.81 1.73
C LEU A 80 21.27 2.56 2.61
N PRO A 81 21.24 1.53 3.48
CA PRO A 81 22.43 1.11 4.23
C PRO A 81 23.58 0.77 3.29
N SER A 82 24.78 1.26 3.57
CA SER A 82 25.95 1.03 2.72
C SER A 82 26.64 -0.30 3.00
N CYS A 83 27.20 -0.89 1.93
CA CYS A 83 28.04 -2.10 1.98
C CYS A 83 29.27 -2.01 1.04
N TYR A 84 29.82 -0.82 0.86
CA TYR A 84 30.88 -0.58 -0.12
C TYR A 84 32.27 -1.08 0.32
N ASP A 85 32.53 -1.26 1.61
CA ASP A 85 33.77 -1.84 2.16
C ASP A 85 33.56 -2.40 3.58
N GLU A 86 34.64 -2.91 4.18
CA GLU A 86 34.64 -3.53 5.50
C GLU A 86 34.25 -2.56 6.63
N SER A 87 34.40 -1.25 6.46
CA SER A 87 34.01 -0.25 7.46
C SER A 87 32.49 -0.23 7.73
N CYS A 88 31.70 -0.79 6.80
CA CYS A 88 30.25 -0.92 6.94
C CYS A 88 29.84 -2.10 7.85
N ILE A 89 30.70 -3.12 7.99
CA ILE A 89 30.37 -4.40 8.67
C ILE A 89 29.81 -4.21 10.10
N PRO A 90 30.45 -3.41 10.98
CA PRO A 90 29.95 -3.28 12.36
C PRO A 90 28.51 -2.75 12.45
N ASP A 91 28.16 -1.78 11.60
CA ASP A 91 26.83 -1.20 11.58
C ASP A 91 25.79 -2.15 10.97
N LEU A 92 26.18 -2.88 9.91
CA LEU A 92 25.33 -3.92 9.30
C LEU A 92 25.03 -5.03 10.32
N GLN A 93 26.04 -5.48 11.07
CA GLN A 93 25.87 -6.47 12.14
C GLN A 93 24.91 -5.97 13.20
N ARG A 94 25.20 -4.81 13.79
CA ARG A 94 24.47 -4.24 14.92
C ARG A 94 23.02 -3.92 14.61
N TYR A 95 22.74 -3.32 13.44
CA TYR A 95 21.43 -2.74 13.14
C TYR A 95 20.60 -3.55 12.15
N MET A 96 21.16 -4.58 11.51
CA MET A 96 20.43 -5.36 10.53
C MET A 96 20.46 -6.86 10.85
N ILE A 97 21.61 -7.42 11.18
CA ILE A 97 21.79 -8.86 11.33
C ILE A 97 21.42 -9.34 12.73
N GLU A 98 22.02 -8.75 13.77
CA GLU A 98 21.74 -9.12 15.16
C GLU A 98 20.25 -9.03 15.52
N PRO A 99 19.51 -7.94 15.16
CA PRO A 99 18.09 -7.86 15.45
C PRO A 99 17.26 -8.97 14.80
N VAL A 100 17.65 -9.42 13.60
CA VAL A 100 16.97 -10.50 12.90
C VAL A 100 17.34 -11.86 13.46
N HIS A 101 18.63 -12.10 13.69
CA HIS A 101 19.14 -13.39 14.23
C HIS A 101 18.69 -13.64 15.66
N LYS A 102 18.49 -12.60 16.48
CA LYS A 102 17.92 -12.69 17.85
C LYS A 102 16.63 -13.52 17.90
N HIS A 103 15.82 -13.47 16.85
CA HIS A 103 14.55 -14.19 16.72
C HIS A 103 14.64 -15.44 15.83
N GLY A 104 15.84 -15.90 15.51
CA GLY A 104 16.07 -17.03 14.60
C GLY A 104 15.55 -16.75 13.19
N GLY A 105 15.51 -15.46 12.78
CA GLY A 105 15.20 -15.03 11.44
C GLY A 105 16.38 -15.16 10.49
N LEU A 106 16.12 -15.07 9.18
CA LEU A 106 17.13 -15.02 8.13
C LEU A 106 17.03 -13.67 7.40
N ILE A 107 18.19 -13.10 7.02
CA ILE A 107 18.25 -11.83 6.29
C ILE A 107 19.08 -11.97 5.01
N CYS A 108 18.54 -11.42 3.92
CA CYS A 108 19.15 -11.40 2.60
C CYS A 108 19.49 -9.96 2.21
N ALA A 109 20.72 -9.73 1.76
CA ALA A 109 21.13 -8.46 1.22
C ALA A 109 20.76 -8.32 -0.26
N GLN A 110 20.16 -7.20 -0.68
CA GLN A 110 19.92 -6.87 -2.09
C GLN A 110 20.73 -5.63 -2.48
N PRO A 111 21.91 -5.79 -3.09
CA PRO A 111 22.61 -4.68 -3.73
C PRO A 111 21.76 -4.06 -4.84
N TYR A 112 21.50 -2.75 -4.76
CA TYR A 112 20.53 -2.09 -5.62
C TYR A 112 21.15 -0.98 -6.46
N TYR A 113 20.91 -1.04 -7.77
CA TYR A 113 21.48 -0.13 -8.77
C TYR A 113 20.37 0.32 -9.75
N VAL A 114 19.71 1.44 -9.51
CA VAL A 114 18.61 1.87 -10.37
C VAL A 114 18.85 3.23 -11.02
N HIS A 115 18.97 4.30 -10.26
CA HIS A 115 18.91 5.64 -10.83
C HIS A 115 20.16 6.49 -10.61
N ASP A 116 20.96 6.19 -9.61
CA ASP A 116 21.99 7.07 -9.08
C ASP A 116 23.39 6.44 -9.04
N TRP A 117 23.58 5.30 -9.75
CA TRP A 117 24.91 4.68 -9.83
C TRP A 117 25.89 5.58 -10.58
N LYS A 118 27.06 5.77 -9.97
CA LYS A 118 28.23 6.43 -10.57
C LYS A 118 29.38 5.43 -10.62
N PRO A 119 30.06 5.28 -11.77
CA PRO A 119 31.26 4.43 -11.85
C PRO A 119 32.43 5.03 -11.06
N ASP A 120 32.53 6.36 -10.98
CA ASP A 120 33.55 7.12 -10.25
C ASP A 120 33.06 8.53 -9.89
N ALA A 121 33.81 9.27 -9.10
CA ALA A 121 33.45 10.62 -8.63
C ALA A 121 33.40 11.69 -9.76
N GLU A 122 34.06 11.45 -10.88
CA GLU A 122 34.17 12.40 -11.99
C GLU A 122 33.04 12.22 -13.02
N THR A 123 32.39 11.05 -13.02
CA THR A 123 31.33 10.72 -13.97
C THR A 123 30.02 11.42 -13.58
N PRO A 124 29.33 12.08 -14.54
CA PRO A 124 28.05 12.71 -14.26
C PRO A 124 27.01 11.73 -13.74
N GLU A 125 26.17 12.16 -12.81
CA GLU A 125 25.00 11.38 -12.37
C GLU A 125 24.03 11.13 -13.52
N GLY A 126 23.41 9.97 -13.48
CA GLY A 126 22.34 9.65 -14.42
C GLY A 126 21.98 8.17 -14.38
N PRO A 127 20.76 7.82 -14.81
CA PRO A 127 20.42 6.43 -14.95
C PRO A 127 21.27 5.80 -16.06
N TYR A 128 22.17 4.87 -15.68
CA TYR A 128 22.97 4.11 -16.62
C TYR A 128 22.22 2.88 -17.15
N GLY A 129 22.56 2.48 -18.37
CA GLY A 129 21.97 1.33 -19.02
C GLY A 129 22.82 0.83 -20.18
N PRO A 130 22.31 -0.11 -20.97
CA PRO A 130 23.06 -0.64 -22.13
C PRO A 130 23.22 0.40 -23.24
N SER A 131 22.28 1.33 -23.40
CA SER A 131 22.22 2.25 -24.54
C SER A 131 21.57 3.58 -24.16
N ASP A 132 21.82 4.63 -24.96
CA ASP A 132 21.21 5.96 -24.79
C ASP A 132 19.75 5.95 -25.33
N ILE A 133 18.86 5.32 -24.59
CA ILE A 133 17.45 5.17 -24.95
C ILE A 133 16.55 5.74 -23.83
N ALA A 134 15.57 6.55 -24.20
CA ALA A 134 14.51 7.00 -23.31
C ALA A 134 13.26 6.11 -23.47
N ILE A 135 12.80 5.51 -22.39
CA ILE A 135 11.53 4.76 -22.36
C ILE A 135 10.37 5.73 -22.17
N LEU A 136 10.50 6.66 -21.23
CA LEU A 136 9.51 7.69 -20.93
C LEU A 136 10.15 9.08 -21.13
N LYS A 137 9.52 9.92 -21.92
CA LYS A 137 10.04 11.27 -22.26
C LYS A 137 10.30 12.15 -21.03
N PHE A 138 9.57 11.95 -19.93
CA PHE A 138 9.68 12.77 -18.73
C PHE A 138 10.73 12.29 -17.73
N MET A 139 11.28 11.07 -17.90
CA MET A 139 12.32 10.52 -17.02
C MET A 139 13.74 10.69 -17.58
N GLY A 140 13.87 11.30 -18.75
CA GLY A 140 15.17 11.37 -19.44
C GLY A 140 15.58 10.04 -20.09
N GLY A 141 16.75 10.03 -20.74
CA GLY A 141 17.34 8.82 -21.33
C GLY A 141 18.34 8.16 -20.38
N PHE A 142 18.59 6.89 -20.60
CA PHE A 142 19.72 6.21 -19.99
C PHE A 142 21.02 6.67 -20.65
N ARG A 143 22.14 6.57 -19.91
CA ARG A 143 23.50 6.74 -20.46
C ARG A 143 24.08 5.36 -20.77
N ALA A 144 24.57 5.17 -21.99
CA ALA A 144 25.20 3.92 -22.39
C ALA A 144 26.49 3.67 -21.58
N MET A 145 26.60 2.52 -20.93
CA MET A 145 27.81 2.11 -20.24
C MET A 145 28.88 1.70 -21.21
N THR A 146 30.14 2.13 -20.96
CA THR A 146 31.34 1.58 -21.62
C THR A 146 31.65 0.18 -21.12
N LEU A 147 32.51 -0.57 -21.80
CA LEU A 147 32.96 -1.89 -21.34
C LEU A 147 33.72 -1.81 -19.99
N GLU A 148 34.50 -0.74 -19.79
CA GLU A 148 35.19 -0.49 -18.51
C GLU A 148 34.18 -0.23 -17.37
N GLN A 149 33.12 0.51 -17.64
CA GLN A 149 32.05 0.76 -16.66
C GLN A 149 31.25 -0.51 -16.34
N ILE A 150 31.02 -1.38 -17.34
CA ILE A 150 30.42 -2.69 -17.12
C ILE A 150 31.31 -3.55 -16.20
N GLU A 151 32.61 -3.54 -16.43
CA GLU A 151 33.58 -4.26 -15.58
C GLU A 151 33.59 -3.69 -14.15
N ALA A 152 33.65 -2.36 -13.99
CA ALA A 152 33.58 -1.70 -12.69
C ALA A 152 32.29 -2.04 -11.94
N PHE A 153 31.15 -2.08 -12.62
CA PHE A 153 29.87 -2.50 -12.05
C PHE A 153 29.91 -3.94 -11.52
N LYS A 154 30.48 -4.88 -12.28
CA LYS A 154 30.66 -6.26 -11.82
C LYS A 154 31.52 -6.34 -10.57
N GLN A 155 32.67 -5.63 -10.54
CA GLN A 155 33.58 -5.63 -9.41
C GLN A 155 32.91 -5.03 -8.15
N GLN A 156 32.12 -3.97 -8.28
CA GLN A 156 31.34 -3.43 -7.15
C GLN A 156 30.33 -4.46 -6.61
N TYR A 157 29.68 -5.22 -7.50
CA TYR A 157 28.75 -6.28 -7.11
C TYR A 157 29.46 -7.39 -6.33
N PHE A 158 30.65 -7.82 -6.81
CA PHE A 158 31.46 -8.87 -6.16
C PHE A 158 31.96 -8.41 -4.80
N ASN A 159 32.41 -7.17 -4.68
CA ASN A 159 32.82 -6.59 -3.40
C ASN A 159 31.63 -6.49 -2.42
N ALA A 160 30.48 -6.02 -2.86
CA ALA A 160 29.27 -5.98 -2.03
C ALA A 160 28.88 -7.38 -1.52
N ALA A 161 28.93 -8.39 -2.39
CA ALA A 161 28.65 -9.77 -2.01
C ALA A 161 29.62 -10.28 -0.94
N ARG A 162 30.90 -9.95 -1.04
CA ARG A 162 31.94 -10.29 -0.04
C ARG A 162 31.63 -9.62 1.30
N VAL A 163 31.44 -8.29 1.29
CA VAL A 163 31.15 -7.51 2.50
C VAL A 163 29.88 -8.01 3.21
N CYS A 164 28.81 -8.28 2.45
CA CYS A 164 27.57 -8.80 3.02
C CYS A 164 27.74 -10.18 3.66
N LYS A 165 28.47 -11.10 2.99
CA LYS A 165 28.78 -12.41 3.55
C LYS A 165 29.63 -12.30 4.84
N GLU A 166 30.66 -11.45 4.84
CA GLU A 166 31.53 -11.21 6.00
C GLU A 166 30.75 -10.54 7.16
N ALA A 167 29.78 -9.66 6.84
CA ALA A 167 28.90 -9.07 7.84
C ALA A 167 27.96 -10.10 8.50
N GLY A 168 27.66 -11.22 7.83
CA GLY A 168 26.84 -12.30 8.38
C GLY A 168 25.43 -12.36 7.81
N PHE A 169 25.16 -11.77 6.64
CA PHE A 169 23.91 -12.03 5.91
C PHE A 169 23.82 -13.51 5.55
N ASP A 170 22.60 -14.06 5.51
CA ASP A 170 22.32 -15.47 5.24
C ASP A 170 22.19 -15.77 3.74
N ALA A 171 21.93 -14.76 2.92
CA ALA A 171 21.76 -14.85 1.48
C ALA A 171 22.08 -13.52 0.80
N ILE A 172 22.26 -13.55 -0.52
CA ILE A 172 22.32 -12.36 -1.36
C ILE A 172 21.33 -12.43 -2.51
N GLU A 173 20.69 -11.31 -2.82
CA GLU A 173 19.77 -11.22 -3.94
C GLU A 173 20.35 -10.35 -5.07
N VAL A 174 20.51 -10.94 -6.25
CA VAL A 174 20.89 -10.24 -7.48
C VAL A 174 19.65 -9.59 -8.07
N MET A 175 19.67 -8.24 -8.17
CA MET A 175 18.54 -7.46 -8.66
C MET A 175 18.58 -7.29 -10.17
N ALA A 176 17.86 -8.15 -10.90
CA ALA A 176 17.75 -8.16 -12.36
C ALA A 176 16.31 -7.88 -12.84
N GLY A 177 15.52 -7.13 -12.06
CA GLY A 177 14.10 -6.82 -12.35
C GLY A 177 13.78 -5.34 -12.26
N VAL A 178 12.51 -5.02 -12.46
CA VAL A 178 11.82 -3.72 -12.26
C VAL A 178 12.54 -2.47 -12.80
N GLY A 179 13.29 -2.60 -13.89
CA GLY A 179 14.01 -1.48 -14.51
C GLY A 179 15.40 -1.21 -13.95
N GLY A 180 15.97 -2.11 -13.12
CA GLY A 180 17.38 -2.03 -12.68
C GLY A 180 18.38 -2.26 -13.83
N ILE A 181 19.65 -1.93 -13.63
CA ILE A 181 20.68 -1.98 -14.69
C ILE A 181 20.68 -3.34 -15.39
N LEU A 182 20.69 -4.47 -14.65
CA LEU A 182 20.69 -5.79 -15.24
C LEU A 182 19.46 -6.06 -16.11
N SER A 183 18.26 -5.66 -15.67
CA SER A 183 17.05 -5.82 -16.48
C SER A 183 17.06 -4.96 -17.75
N ARG A 184 17.67 -3.77 -17.70
CA ARG A 184 17.85 -2.90 -18.89
C ARG A 184 18.71 -3.56 -19.94
N PHE A 185 19.75 -4.31 -19.54
CA PHE A 185 20.57 -5.07 -20.49
C PHE A 185 19.80 -6.20 -21.15
N MET A 186 18.90 -6.89 -20.45
CA MET A 186 18.13 -8.01 -20.97
C MET A 186 17.06 -7.60 -22.00
N ALA A 187 16.45 -6.42 -21.86
CA ALA A 187 15.32 -5.98 -22.67
C ALA A 187 15.74 -5.31 -23.99
N LEU A 188 15.16 -5.71 -25.12
CA LEU A 188 15.35 -5.02 -26.42
C LEU A 188 14.90 -3.55 -26.36
N ALA A 189 13.87 -3.25 -25.56
CA ALA A 189 13.39 -1.88 -25.41
C ALA A 189 14.45 -0.88 -24.97
N THR A 190 15.52 -1.34 -24.33
CA THR A 190 16.59 -0.48 -23.78
C THR A 190 17.97 -0.86 -24.28
N ASN A 191 18.13 -1.96 -25.00
CA ASN A 191 19.43 -2.49 -25.43
C ASN A 191 19.53 -2.60 -26.96
N ASN A 192 20.15 -1.62 -27.60
CA ASN A 192 20.51 -1.63 -29.02
C ASN A 192 22.01 -1.77 -29.25
N ARG A 193 22.78 -2.30 -28.27
CA ARG A 193 24.21 -2.56 -28.39
C ARG A 193 24.51 -3.56 -29.51
N THR A 194 25.68 -3.39 -30.14
CA THR A 194 26.19 -4.27 -31.19
C THR A 194 27.41 -5.08 -30.75
N ASP A 195 27.86 -4.90 -29.50
CA ASP A 195 28.93 -5.68 -28.90
C ASP A 195 28.40 -6.96 -28.22
N GLU A 196 29.25 -7.60 -27.44
CA GLU A 196 28.96 -8.87 -26.75
C GLU A 196 27.85 -8.80 -25.68
N TYR A 197 27.33 -7.62 -25.35
CA TYR A 197 26.24 -7.39 -24.42
C TYR A 197 24.92 -6.99 -25.12
N GLY A 198 24.83 -7.07 -26.45
CA GLY A 198 23.66 -6.70 -27.23
C GLY A 198 23.32 -7.68 -28.36
N GLY A 199 22.20 -7.42 -29.03
CA GLY A 199 21.73 -8.27 -30.13
C GLY A 199 20.96 -9.51 -29.66
N SER A 200 21.58 -10.70 -29.69
CA SER A 200 20.91 -11.95 -29.32
C SER A 200 20.47 -11.97 -27.85
N LEU A 201 19.52 -12.87 -27.51
CA LEU A 201 19.09 -13.02 -26.12
C LEU A 201 20.26 -13.40 -25.20
N GLU A 202 21.10 -14.32 -25.66
CA GLU A 202 22.29 -14.79 -24.94
C GLU A 202 23.25 -13.63 -24.60
N ASN A 203 23.48 -12.73 -25.54
CA ASN A 203 24.31 -11.54 -25.35
C ASN A 203 23.64 -10.55 -24.37
N ARG A 204 22.35 -10.32 -24.50
CA ARG A 204 21.63 -9.39 -23.60
C ARG A 204 21.59 -9.89 -22.16
N VAL A 205 21.48 -11.20 -21.94
CA VAL A 205 21.49 -11.81 -20.60
C VAL A 205 22.90 -11.93 -20.02
N LYS A 206 23.94 -11.86 -20.85
CA LYS A 206 25.35 -12.12 -20.49
C LYS A 206 25.81 -11.40 -19.23
N LEU A 207 25.55 -10.09 -19.11
CA LEU A 207 25.95 -9.32 -17.93
C LEU A 207 25.33 -9.88 -16.64
N THR A 208 24.05 -10.24 -16.67
CA THR A 208 23.36 -10.85 -15.52
C THR A 208 24.00 -12.18 -15.14
N LEU A 209 24.31 -13.03 -16.12
CA LEU A 209 24.95 -14.31 -15.87
C LEU A 209 26.38 -14.16 -15.32
N GLU A 210 27.15 -13.21 -15.81
CA GLU A 210 28.49 -12.88 -15.30
C GLU A 210 28.46 -12.41 -13.85
N VAL A 211 27.49 -11.53 -13.51
CA VAL A 211 27.29 -11.07 -12.13
C VAL A 211 26.95 -12.25 -11.20
N ILE A 212 26.01 -13.10 -11.59
CA ILE A 212 25.62 -14.28 -10.77
C ILE A 212 26.82 -15.22 -10.58
N ARG A 213 27.57 -15.54 -11.63
CA ARG A 213 28.77 -16.42 -11.55
C ARG A 213 29.84 -15.82 -10.64
N GLY A 214 30.18 -14.54 -10.81
CA GLY A 214 31.17 -13.90 -9.96
C GLY A 214 30.72 -13.77 -8.50
N VAL A 215 29.43 -13.48 -8.25
CA VAL A 215 28.89 -13.55 -6.89
C VAL A 215 29.03 -14.97 -6.33
N ARG A 216 28.71 -16.02 -7.10
CA ARG A 216 28.86 -17.43 -6.69
C ARG A 216 30.31 -17.78 -6.34
N GLU A 217 31.27 -17.30 -7.11
CA GLU A 217 32.72 -17.48 -6.82
C GLU A 217 33.09 -16.86 -5.48
N VAL A 218 32.61 -15.64 -5.21
CA VAL A 218 32.89 -14.90 -3.98
C VAL A 218 32.22 -15.53 -2.74
N VAL A 219 30.92 -15.87 -2.84
CA VAL A 219 30.19 -16.35 -1.70
C VAL A 219 30.33 -17.86 -1.47
N GLY A 220 30.81 -18.61 -2.47
CA GLY A 220 31.00 -20.05 -2.43
C GLY A 220 29.70 -20.85 -2.66
N PRO A 221 29.83 -22.22 -2.75
CA PRO A 221 28.75 -23.06 -3.29
C PRO A 221 27.52 -23.21 -2.41
N LYS A 222 27.63 -23.00 -1.10
CA LYS A 222 26.53 -23.24 -0.14
C LYS A 222 25.79 -21.95 0.26
N PHE A 223 26.31 -20.77 -0.07
CA PHE A 223 25.67 -19.51 0.25
C PHE A 223 24.54 -19.24 -0.76
N PRO A 224 23.28 -19.04 -0.34
CA PRO A 224 22.16 -18.88 -1.25
C PRO A 224 22.25 -17.61 -2.09
N ILE A 225 22.02 -17.74 -3.40
CA ILE A 225 21.82 -16.61 -4.33
C ILE A 225 20.37 -16.61 -4.77
N VAL A 226 19.66 -15.57 -4.38
CA VAL A 226 18.33 -15.25 -4.87
C VAL A 226 18.49 -14.38 -6.12
N VAL A 227 17.69 -14.59 -7.16
CA VAL A 227 17.69 -13.71 -8.33
C VAL A 227 16.30 -13.11 -8.48
N ARG A 228 16.21 -11.78 -8.25
CA ARG A 228 14.97 -11.04 -8.48
C ARG A 228 14.96 -10.51 -9.90
N TRP A 229 13.96 -10.94 -10.68
CA TRP A 229 13.85 -10.56 -12.07
C TRP A 229 12.40 -10.50 -12.56
N SER A 230 12.17 -9.76 -13.67
CA SER A 230 10.84 -9.59 -14.27
C SER A 230 10.74 -10.46 -15.54
N PRO A 231 10.04 -11.59 -15.53
CA PRO A 231 9.83 -12.41 -16.73
C PRO A 231 9.06 -11.69 -17.84
N ILE A 232 8.22 -10.72 -17.47
CA ILE A 232 7.46 -9.87 -18.39
C ILE A 232 7.64 -8.41 -17.96
N ASP A 233 8.11 -7.55 -18.85
CA ASP A 233 8.43 -6.17 -18.54
C ASP A 233 7.29 -5.17 -18.75
N PHE A 234 6.36 -5.46 -19.68
CA PHE A 234 5.28 -4.54 -20.12
C PHE A 234 5.79 -3.17 -20.58
N ILE A 235 6.98 -3.13 -21.15
CA ILE A 235 7.54 -1.92 -21.75
C ILE A 235 7.78 -2.11 -23.25
N LYS A 236 7.86 -1.01 -23.95
CA LYS A 236 8.24 -0.93 -25.37
C LYS A 236 8.91 0.38 -25.67
N SER A 237 9.79 0.39 -26.65
CA SER A 237 10.42 1.58 -27.21
C SER A 237 10.55 1.43 -28.73
N PRO A 238 11.02 2.44 -29.46
CA PRO A 238 11.38 2.29 -30.87
C PRO A 238 12.45 1.23 -31.14
N ALA A 239 13.28 0.85 -30.14
CA ALA A 239 14.29 -0.20 -30.26
C ALA A 239 13.68 -1.61 -30.20
N GLY A 240 12.52 -1.78 -29.59
CA GLY A 240 11.84 -3.06 -29.49
C GLY A 240 10.96 -3.22 -28.25
N PRO A 241 10.46 -4.42 -27.99
CA PRO A 241 9.73 -4.76 -26.78
C PRO A 241 10.65 -5.00 -25.58
N GLY A 242 10.07 -4.98 -24.35
CA GLY A 242 10.67 -5.57 -23.17
C GLY A 242 10.76 -7.10 -23.28
N LEU A 243 11.12 -7.76 -22.17
CA LEU A 243 11.12 -9.23 -22.11
C LEU A 243 9.72 -9.79 -22.31
N SER A 244 9.64 -10.86 -23.07
CA SER A 244 8.43 -11.69 -23.25
C SER A 244 8.51 -12.96 -22.40
N MET A 245 7.38 -13.64 -22.22
CA MET A 245 7.37 -14.94 -21.55
C MET A 245 8.21 -15.99 -22.31
N GLU A 246 8.26 -15.92 -23.64
CA GLU A 246 9.11 -16.81 -24.44
C GLU A 246 10.59 -16.61 -24.13
N ASP A 247 11.06 -15.36 -24.05
CA ASP A 247 12.42 -15.05 -23.60
C ASP A 247 12.65 -15.57 -22.17
N ALA A 248 11.69 -15.33 -21.27
CA ALA A 248 11.79 -15.71 -19.87
C ALA A 248 11.95 -17.23 -19.67
N LEU A 249 11.24 -18.05 -20.43
CA LEU A 249 11.37 -19.50 -20.37
C LEU A 249 12.75 -20.00 -20.81
N ARG A 250 13.47 -19.25 -21.66
CA ARG A 250 14.86 -19.53 -22.02
C ARG A 250 15.83 -19.02 -20.97
N ILE A 251 15.56 -17.87 -20.35
CA ILE A 251 16.42 -17.21 -19.35
C ILE A 251 16.47 -18.01 -18.04
N ALA A 252 15.33 -18.53 -17.55
CA ALA A 252 15.27 -19.15 -16.23
C ALA A 252 16.30 -20.29 -16.04
N PRO A 253 16.47 -21.28 -16.96
CA PRO A 253 17.54 -22.26 -16.83
C PRO A 253 18.94 -21.68 -16.88
N MET A 254 19.18 -20.61 -17.67
CA MET A 254 20.50 -19.95 -17.76
C MET A 254 20.89 -19.30 -16.42
N LEU A 255 19.93 -18.70 -15.70
CA LEU A 255 20.15 -18.15 -14.37
C LEU A 255 20.53 -19.24 -13.36
N GLU A 256 19.88 -20.41 -13.42
CA GLU A 256 20.20 -21.56 -12.55
C GLU A 256 21.62 -22.11 -12.84
N GLU A 257 21.99 -22.24 -14.10
CA GLU A 257 23.34 -22.67 -14.52
C GLU A 257 24.41 -21.66 -14.07
N ALA A 258 24.08 -20.38 -13.99
CA ALA A 258 24.97 -19.35 -13.48
C ALA A 258 25.10 -19.38 -11.94
N GLY A 259 24.15 -19.97 -11.21
CA GLY A 259 24.20 -20.11 -9.75
C GLY A 259 22.99 -19.62 -8.99
N CYS A 260 21.85 -19.34 -9.63
CA CYS A 260 20.60 -19.00 -8.96
C CYS A 260 20.09 -20.19 -8.13
N ASP A 261 19.72 -19.96 -6.86
CA ASP A 261 19.15 -20.97 -5.97
C ASP A 261 17.67 -20.75 -5.68
N LEU A 262 17.17 -19.52 -5.87
CA LEU A 262 15.77 -19.14 -5.73
C LEU A 262 15.44 -18.02 -6.72
N HIS A 263 14.43 -18.23 -7.55
CA HIS A 263 13.87 -17.15 -8.37
C HIS A 263 12.91 -16.31 -7.54
N ASP A 264 13.13 -14.99 -7.40
CA ASP A 264 12.14 -14.03 -6.90
C ASP A 264 11.54 -13.26 -8.07
N LEU A 265 10.35 -13.66 -8.51
CA LEU A 265 9.73 -13.07 -9.68
C LEU A 265 8.98 -11.78 -9.33
N SER A 266 9.34 -10.72 -10.03
CA SER A 266 8.55 -9.49 -10.17
C SER A 266 7.83 -9.46 -11.52
N VAL A 267 6.99 -8.46 -11.74
CA VAL A 267 6.25 -8.27 -13.00
C VAL A 267 6.31 -6.80 -13.38
N GLY A 268 6.60 -6.53 -14.62
CA GLY A 268 6.72 -5.17 -15.13
C GLY A 268 7.91 -4.39 -14.59
N TRP A 269 8.03 -3.16 -15.02
CA TRP A 269 8.99 -2.18 -14.51
C TRP A 269 8.27 -1.01 -13.86
N HIS A 270 9.02 -0.09 -13.23
CA HIS A 270 8.44 1.15 -12.71
C HIS A 270 7.83 2.02 -13.81
N GLU A 271 8.35 1.91 -15.02
CA GLU A 271 7.94 2.67 -16.21
C GLU A 271 6.75 2.06 -16.96
N THR A 272 6.23 0.92 -16.53
CA THR A 272 5.07 0.30 -17.19
C THR A 272 3.79 1.12 -16.98
N SER A 273 2.94 1.13 -18.00
CA SER A 273 1.58 1.69 -17.90
C SER A 273 0.55 0.71 -17.32
N GLU A 274 0.92 -0.56 -17.15
CA GLU A 274 0.02 -1.57 -16.57
C GLU A 274 -0.11 -1.40 -15.06
N PRO A 275 -1.32 -1.52 -14.49
CA PRO A 275 -1.51 -1.49 -13.05
C PRO A 275 -0.99 -2.78 -12.43
N LEU A 276 0.17 -2.75 -11.76
CA LEU A 276 0.80 -3.95 -11.21
C LEU A 276 0.33 -4.30 -9.79
N THR A 277 0.06 -3.29 -8.97
CA THR A 277 -0.04 -3.46 -7.51
C THR A 277 -1.30 -2.88 -6.90
N THR A 278 -2.13 -2.19 -7.67
CA THR A 278 -3.31 -1.47 -7.21
C THR A 278 -4.51 -2.39 -6.95
N LYS A 279 -5.59 -1.86 -6.40
CA LYS A 279 -6.83 -2.61 -6.15
C LYS A 279 -7.55 -3.08 -7.42
N ALA A 280 -7.21 -2.54 -8.59
CA ALA A 280 -7.70 -3.02 -9.88
C ALA A 280 -7.20 -4.42 -10.25
N ILE A 281 -6.16 -4.90 -9.56
CA ILE A 281 -5.59 -6.24 -9.76
C ILE A 281 -5.97 -7.13 -8.57
N GLU A 282 -6.50 -8.31 -8.84
CA GLU A 282 -6.90 -9.28 -7.81
C GLU A 282 -5.70 -9.90 -7.09
N ASP A 283 -5.93 -10.38 -5.86
CA ASP A 283 -4.92 -11.14 -5.13
C ASP A 283 -4.57 -12.43 -5.90
N GLY A 284 -3.27 -12.71 -6.03
CA GLY A 284 -2.76 -13.87 -6.75
C GLY A 284 -2.78 -13.77 -8.28
N HIS A 285 -3.22 -12.65 -8.86
CA HIS A 285 -3.32 -12.49 -10.32
C HIS A 285 -2.05 -12.88 -11.08
N TRP A 286 -0.88 -12.45 -10.58
CA TRP A 286 0.39 -12.64 -11.29
C TRP A 286 0.98 -14.06 -11.17
N THR A 287 0.34 -14.96 -10.44
CA THR A 287 0.88 -16.34 -10.26
C THR A 287 0.92 -17.16 -11.54
N PHE A 288 0.23 -16.73 -12.61
CA PHE A 288 0.40 -17.35 -13.92
C PHE A 288 1.84 -17.22 -14.46
N VAL A 289 2.56 -16.15 -14.06
CA VAL A 289 3.97 -15.95 -14.45
C VAL A 289 4.85 -17.00 -13.78
N SER A 290 4.74 -17.18 -12.47
CA SER A 290 5.49 -18.22 -11.75
C SER A 290 5.11 -19.63 -12.22
N GLN A 291 3.84 -19.89 -12.49
CA GLN A 291 3.38 -21.17 -13.02
C GLN A 291 4.06 -21.52 -14.35
N GLN A 292 4.23 -20.55 -15.26
CA GLN A 292 4.93 -20.78 -16.52
C GLN A 292 6.43 -20.99 -16.30
N ILE A 293 7.08 -20.16 -15.48
CA ILE A 293 8.51 -20.33 -15.17
C ILE A 293 8.79 -21.69 -14.55
N LYS A 294 7.93 -22.20 -13.68
CA LYS A 294 8.07 -23.54 -13.07
C LYS A 294 8.04 -24.69 -14.08
N THR A 295 7.58 -24.48 -15.30
CA THR A 295 7.65 -25.53 -16.34
C THR A 295 9.07 -25.83 -16.79
N VAL A 296 10.01 -24.91 -16.59
CA VAL A 296 11.42 -25.00 -17.00
C VAL A 296 12.41 -24.88 -15.83
N ALA A 297 12.01 -24.26 -14.74
CA ALA A 297 12.84 -24.07 -13.54
C ALA A 297 12.96 -25.39 -12.76
N LYS A 298 14.19 -25.65 -12.25
CA LYS A 298 14.50 -26.76 -11.34
C LYS A 298 14.70 -26.29 -9.89
N LYS A 299 14.90 -24.98 -9.72
CA LYS A 299 15.03 -24.33 -8.41
C LYS A 299 13.67 -23.77 -7.99
N PRO A 300 13.47 -23.54 -6.66
CA PRO A 300 12.24 -22.94 -6.17
C PRO A 300 11.94 -21.59 -6.83
N VAL A 301 10.64 -21.31 -6.99
CA VAL A 301 10.13 -20.06 -7.57
C VAL A 301 9.28 -19.32 -6.57
N ALA A 302 9.70 -18.11 -6.21
CA ALA A 302 8.92 -17.14 -5.47
C ALA A 302 8.21 -16.18 -6.43
N GLN A 303 7.01 -15.71 -6.07
CA GLN A 303 6.28 -14.70 -6.82
C GLN A 303 5.88 -13.55 -5.92
N GLY A 304 6.28 -12.34 -6.34
CA GLY A 304 5.85 -11.08 -5.75
C GLY A 304 4.54 -10.55 -6.32
N TYR A 305 4.15 -9.36 -5.87
CA TYR A 305 2.95 -8.60 -6.23
C TYR A 305 1.61 -9.27 -5.90
N ARG A 306 0.71 -8.47 -5.34
CA ARG A 306 -0.68 -8.84 -5.05
C ARG A 306 -0.86 -10.13 -4.23
N ASN A 307 0.05 -10.39 -3.31
CA ASN A 307 -0.06 -11.43 -2.29
C ASN A 307 -0.42 -10.75 -0.96
N THR A 308 -1.73 -10.62 -0.64
CA THR A 308 -2.20 -9.93 0.57
C THR A 308 -3.20 -10.75 1.38
N ASP A 309 -3.70 -11.86 0.86
CA ASP A 309 -4.62 -12.77 1.52
C ASP A 309 -4.00 -14.17 1.70
N PRO A 310 -3.75 -14.65 2.93
CA PRO A 310 -3.17 -15.97 3.18
C PRO A 310 -3.95 -17.13 2.58
N ARG A 311 -5.27 -16.99 2.40
CA ARG A 311 -6.11 -18.03 1.77
C ARG A 311 -5.76 -18.19 0.29
N VAL A 312 -5.57 -17.08 -0.41
CA VAL A 312 -5.15 -17.07 -1.82
C VAL A 312 -3.70 -17.54 -1.95
N MET A 313 -2.82 -17.14 -1.02
CA MET A 313 -1.43 -17.60 -0.97
C MET A 313 -1.36 -19.13 -0.82
N GLU A 314 -2.09 -19.69 0.14
CA GLU A 314 -2.17 -21.14 0.37
C GLU A 314 -2.69 -21.87 -0.85
N GLN A 315 -3.79 -21.41 -1.46
CA GLN A 315 -4.37 -22.05 -2.65
C GLN A 315 -3.38 -22.07 -3.81
N ASN A 316 -2.67 -20.97 -4.08
CA ASN A 316 -1.68 -20.91 -5.14
C ASN A 316 -0.49 -21.86 -4.92
N LEU A 317 -0.07 -22.04 -3.65
CA LEU A 317 0.96 -23.01 -3.28
C LEU A 317 0.46 -24.47 -3.48
N GLN A 318 -0.76 -24.77 -3.03
CA GLN A 318 -1.39 -26.09 -3.22
C GLN A 318 -1.57 -26.44 -4.70
N ASP A 319 -1.95 -25.45 -5.51
CA ASP A 319 -2.06 -25.58 -6.97
C ASP A 319 -0.69 -25.76 -7.68
N GLY A 320 0.41 -25.64 -6.94
CA GLY A 320 1.77 -25.75 -7.49
C GLY A 320 2.18 -24.58 -8.38
N LYS A 321 1.48 -23.45 -8.33
CA LYS A 321 1.79 -22.27 -9.17
C LYS A 321 3.09 -21.57 -8.78
N LEU A 322 3.48 -21.67 -7.51
CA LEU A 322 4.72 -21.14 -6.95
C LEU A 322 5.18 -22.02 -5.78
N ASP A 323 6.41 -21.82 -5.30
CA ASP A 323 6.97 -22.54 -4.15
C ASP A 323 7.08 -21.66 -2.92
N VAL A 324 7.20 -20.34 -3.12
CA VAL A 324 7.39 -19.33 -2.08
C VAL A 324 6.55 -18.09 -2.42
N VAL A 325 5.89 -17.52 -1.44
CA VAL A 325 5.18 -16.25 -1.54
C VAL A 325 6.13 -15.11 -1.18
N ALA A 326 6.46 -14.30 -2.16
CA ALA A 326 7.20 -13.07 -1.95
C ALA A 326 6.23 -11.89 -1.81
N GLY A 327 6.50 -10.96 -0.91
CA GLY A 327 5.66 -9.78 -0.75
C GLY A 327 6.09 -8.89 0.40
N LEU A 328 5.84 -7.61 0.27
CA LEU A 328 6.18 -6.65 1.33
C LEU A 328 4.93 -6.17 2.08
N ARG A 329 3.85 -5.89 1.35
CA ARG A 329 2.69 -5.21 1.93
C ARG A 329 1.95 -6.03 2.99
N TYR A 330 2.00 -7.36 2.92
CA TYR A 330 1.47 -8.18 4.00
C TYR A 330 2.24 -7.96 5.31
N SER A 331 3.58 -7.85 5.25
CA SER A 331 4.42 -7.64 6.43
C SER A 331 4.40 -6.18 6.93
N ILE A 332 4.10 -5.22 6.06
CA ILE A 332 3.82 -3.83 6.46
C ILE A 332 2.49 -3.75 7.22
N ALA A 333 1.46 -4.42 6.70
CA ALA A 333 0.15 -4.45 7.31
C ALA A 333 0.13 -5.21 8.64
N ASP A 334 0.76 -6.38 8.67
CA ASP A 334 0.87 -7.24 9.85
C ASP A 334 2.24 -7.92 9.89
N PRO A 335 3.22 -7.37 10.58
CA PRO A 335 4.53 -7.99 10.71
C PRO A 335 4.49 -9.41 11.30
N ALA A 336 3.48 -9.71 12.13
CA ALA A 336 3.27 -11.03 12.73
C ALA A 336 2.43 -11.99 11.85
N LEU A 337 2.09 -11.62 10.61
CA LEU A 337 1.25 -12.46 9.75
C LEU A 337 1.82 -13.88 9.56
N PRO A 338 3.12 -14.09 9.30
CA PRO A 338 3.67 -15.44 9.16
C PRO A 338 3.50 -16.29 10.42
N ARG A 339 3.73 -15.70 11.60
CA ARG A 339 3.49 -16.38 12.89
C ARG A 339 2.02 -16.76 13.06
N LYS A 340 1.09 -15.85 12.76
CA LYS A 340 -0.34 -16.10 12.84
C LYS A 340 -0.81 -17.18 11.87
N VAL A 341 -0.20 -17.25 10.67
CA VAL A 341 -0.41 -18.35 9.71
C VAL A 341 0.00 -19.70 10.32
N MET A 342 1.18 -19.77 10.91
CA MET A 342 1.67 -21.03 11.52
C MET A 342 0.87 -21.45 12.76
N GLU A 343 0.24 -20.49 13.45
CA GLU A 343 -0.55 -20.69 14.68
C GLU A 343 -2.06 -20.82 14.39
N ASP A 344 -2.51 -20.82 13.14
CA ASP A 344 -3.93 -20.82 12.72
C ASP A 344 -4.77 -19.65 13.29
N ARG A 345 -4.16 -18.52 13.56
CA ARG A 345 -4.77 -17.32 14.17
C ARG A 345 -5.40 -16.40 13.11
N THR A 346 -6.39 -16.92 12.39
CA THR A 346 -7.00 -16.19 11.25
C THR A 346 -7.80 -14.96 11.65
N CYS A 347 -8.45 -15.00 12.82
CA CYS A 347 -9.37 -13.93 13.25
C CYS A 347 -8.66 -12.64 13.68
N ASP A 348 -7.36 -12.67 13.96
CA ASP A 348 -6.57 -11.50 14.35
C ASP A 348 -5.52 -11.07 13.31
N MET A 349 -5.59 -11.62 12.09
CA MET A 349 -4.76 -11.20 10.97
C MET A 349 -5.19 -9.83 10.45
N ARG A 350 -4.26 -8.90 10.42
CA ARG A 350 -4.46 -7.54 9.90
C ARG A 350 -4.05 -7.47 8.43
N LEU A 351 -4.99 -7.78 7.54
CA LEU A 351 -4.71 -7.88 6.12
C LEU A 351 -4.57 -6.51 5.43
N CYS A 352 -3.67 -6.43 4.46
CA CYS A 352 -3.46 -5.23 3.64
C CYS A 352 -4.73 -4.86 2.87
N ILE A 353 -5.15 -3.60 2.93
CA ILE A 353 -6.32 -3.06 2.18
C ILE A 353 -5.97 -2.49 0.81
N VAL A 354 -4.78 -2.70 0.33
CA VAL A 354 -4.32 -2.30 -1.01
C VAL A 354 -4.51 -0.79 -1.29
N CYS A 355 -4.41 0.06 -0.27
CA CYS A 355 -4.57 1.51 -0.40
C CYS A 355 -3.33 2.21 -0.99
N CYS A 356 -2.27 1.50 -1.28
CA CYS A 356 -1.00 1.96 -1.85
C CYS A 356 -0.31 3.12 -1.10
N ARG A 357 -0.77 3.53 0.09
CA ARG A 357 -0.19 4.65 0.85
C ARG A 357 1.31 4.45 1.13
N CYS A 358 1.72 3.25 1.53
CA CYS A 358 3.12 2.92 1.76
C CYS A 358 3.97 3.04 0.48
N LEU A 359 3.40 2.72 -0.69
CA LEU A 359 4.08 2.87 -1.97
C LEU A 359 4.18 4.36 -2.37
N ASP A 360 3.09 5.12 -2.18
CA ASP A 360 3.09 6.58 -2.44
C ASP A 360 4.16 7.29 -1.60
N ASP A 361 4.29 6.93 -0.31
CA ASP A 361 5.30 7.54 0.58
C ASP A 361 6.73 7.21 0.12
N VAL A 362 7.00 5.99 -0.31
CA VAL A 362 8.33 5.56 -0.81
C VAL A 362 8.65 6.19 -2.16
N VAL A 363 7.68 6.24 -3.09
CA VAL A 363 7.90 6.80 -4.43
C VAL A 363 8.06 8.33 -4.41
N SER A 364 7.47 9.02 -3.43
CA SER A 364 7.61 10.48 -3.30
C SER A 364 9.01 10.92 -2.88
N GLN A 365 9.88 9.99 -2.46
CA GLN A 365 11.29 10.17 -2.08
C GLN A 365 11.54 11.11 -0.88
N ASP A 366 10.63 12.03 -0.59
CA ASP A 366 10.71 13.04 0.47
C ASP A 366 9.99 12.60 1.77
N LYS A 367 9.38 11.40 1.79
CA LYS A 367 8.65 10.88 2.94
C LYS A 367 9.16 9.51 3.37
N PRO A 368 9.36 9.32 4.69
CA PRO A 368 9.67 8.00 5.20
C PRO A 368 8.45 7.08 5.14
N LEU A 369 8.68 5.78 5.15
CA LEU A 369 7.65 4.76 5.32
C LEU A 369 7.03 4.83 6.73
N ASN A 370 6.00 5.65 6.90
CA ASN A 370 5.38 5.94 8.21
C ASN A 370 3.91 5.60 8.30
N TYR A 371 3.23 5.45 7.16
CA TYR A 371 1.78 5.33 7.13
C TYR A 371 1.33 4.05 6.47
N CYS A 372 0.53 3.28 7.20
CA CYS A 372 -0.23 2.14 6.67
C CYS A 372 -1.70 2.31 7.03
N GLY A 373 -2.60 1.97 6.09
CA GLY A 373 -4.05 2.06 6.32
C GLY A 373 -4.52 1.22 7.50
N VAL A 374 -3.81 0.16 7.84
CA VAL A 374 -4.23 -0.81 8.85
C VAL A 374 -3.24 -0.98 10.00
N ASN A 375 -1.94 -0.68 9.80
CA ASN A 375 -0.91 -0.79 10.83
C ASN A 375 -0.57 0.59 11.41
N PRO A 376 -1.06 0.92 12.62
CA PRO A 376 -0.78 2.22 13.24
C PRO A 376 0.68 2.41 13.65
N ARG A 377 1.43 1.31 13.89
CA ARG A 377 2.80 1.33 14.41
C ARG A 377 3.86 1.52 13.35
N LEU A 378 3.52 1.37 12.07
CA LEU A 378 4.51 1.47 10.99
C LEU A 378 5.35 2.74 11.10
N GLY A 379 6.67 2.59 11.15
CA GLY A 379 7.63 3.67 11.32
C GLY A 379 7.79 4.18 12.75
N GLU A 380 7.07 3.60 13.68
CA GLU A 380 7.15 3.82 15.12
C GLU A 380 7.22 2.49 15.87
N GLU A 381 7.98 1.56 15.32
CA GLU A 381 8.32 0.27 15.92
C GLU A 381 9.30 0.53 17.07
N LEU A 382 8.81 1.12 18.15
CA LEU A 382 9.57 1.42 19.34
C LEU A 382 9.62 0.18 20.22
N ASP A 383 10.78 -0.09 20.78
CA ASP A 383 11.02 -1.05 21.85
C ASP A 383 10.12 -2.31 21.83
N HIS A 384 10.59 -3.34 21.09
CA HIS A 384 9.87 -4.62 20.93
C HIS A 384 9.60 -5.34 22.25
N GLU A 385 10.38 -5.08 23.28
CA GLU A 385 10.30 -5.81 24.54
C GLU A 385 9.07 -5.49 25.38
N ALA A 386 8.45 -4.33 25.17
CA ALA A 386 7.15 -4.04 25.74
C ALA A 386 6.51 -2.87 25.01
N PHE A 387 5.36 -3.08 24.42
CA PHE A 387 4.45 -1.96 24.17
C PHE A 387 4.33 -1.18 25.49
N PRO A 388 4.77 0.10 25.55
CA PRO A 388 5.01 0.76 26.82
C PRO A 388 3.73 0.83 27.63
N GLN A 389 3.71 0.12 28.76
CA GLN A 389 2.61 0.21 29.71
C GLN A 389 2.57 1.60 30.31
N ALA A 390 1.37 2.12 30.52
CA ALA A 390 1.19 3.43 31.13
C ALA A 390 1.69 3.42 32.58
N SER A 391 2.42 4.45 32.97
CA SER A 391 2.89 4.63 34.35
C SER A 391 1.74 4.78 35.37
N LYS A 392 0.60 5.28 34.90
CA LYS A 392 -0.64 5.44 35.67
C LYS A 392 -1.83 4.99 34.82
N ARG A 393 -2.62 4.06 35.35
CA ARG A 393 -3.89 3.66 34.75
C ARG A 393 -4.88 4.82 34.76
N LYS A 394 -5.43 5.17 33.61
CA LYS A 394 -6.46 6.19 33.43
C LYS A 394 -7.79 5.57 33.02
N LYS A 395 -8.88 6.27 33.30
CA LYS A 395 -10.19 6.06 32.68
C LYS A 395 -10.28 6.93 31.43
N VAL A 396 -10.25 6.30 30.27
CA VAL A 396 -10.20 7.00 28.97
C VAL A 396 -11.56 6.94 28.30
N MET A 397 -12.11 8.08 27.95
CA MET A 397 -13.31 8.20 27.13
C MET A 397 -12.90 8.35 25.67
N VAL A 398 -13.30 7.44 24.80
CA VAL A 398 -13.14 7.56 23.35
C VAL A 398 -14.50 7.79 22.70
N VAL A 399 -14.63 8.88 21.93
CA VAL A 399 -15.92 9.28 21.33
C VAL A 399 -15.83 9.15 19.81
N GLY A 400 -16.62 8.25 19.24
CA GLY A 400 -16.59 7.88 17.82
C GLY A 400 -15.82 6.59 17.56
N SER A 401 -16.40 5.71 16.76
CA SER A 401 -15.90 4.37 16.49
C SER A 401 -15.40 4.18 15.05
N GLY A 402 -14.93 5.25 14.42
CA GLY A 402 -14.17 5.18 13.16
C GLY A 402 -12.77 4.61 13.38
N PRO A 403 -11.95 4.48 12.31
CA PRO A 403 -10.57 3.96 12.42
C PRO A 403 -9.73 4.66 13.48
N ALA A 404 -9.83 5.99 13.60
CA ALA A 404 -9.11 6.75 14.61
C ALA A 404 -9.53 6.35 16.03
N GLY A 405 -10.84 6.35 16.32
CA GLY A 405 -11.35 6.02 17.65
C GLY A 405 -11.09 4.58 18.06
N ILE A 406 -11.31 3.61 17.15
CA ILE A 406 -11.04 2.19 17.48
C ILE A 406 -9.54 1.96 17.72
N ASN A 407 -8.65 2.50 16.87
CA ASN A 407 -7.20 2.34 17.10
C ASN A 407 -6.76 3.04 18.40
N ALA A 408 -7.34 4.20 18.74
CA ALA A 408 -7.09 4.86 20.02
C ALA A 408 -7.55 3.99 21.20
N ALA A 409 -8.76 3.43 21.12
CA ALA A 409 -9.31 2.59 22.18
C ALA A 409 -8.47 1.31 22.40
N LEU A 410 -8.12 0.62 21.32
CA LEU A 410 -7.30 -0.60 21.37
C LEU A 410 -5.89 -0.29 21.91
N THR A 411 -5.27 0.78 21.46
CA THR A 411 -3.94 1.20 21.90
C THR A 411 -3.94 1.58 23.38
N ALA A 412 -4.91 2.38 23.83
CA ALA A 412 -5.04 2.74 25.23
C ALA A 412 -5.29 1.51 26.12
N ALA A 413 -6.14 0.57 25.67
CA ALA A 413 -6.38 -0.69 26.37
C ALA A 413 -5.12 -1.55 26.48
N GLN A 414 -4.35 -1.68 25.39
CA GLN A 414 -3.06 -2.39 25.39
C GLN A 414 -2.05 -1.78 26.34
N ARG A 415 -2.08 -0.47 26.57
CA ARG A 415 -1.26 0.25 27.56
C ARG A 415 -1.75 0.11 29.00
N GLY A 416 -2.86 -0.60 29.24
CA GLY A 416 -3.40 -0.88 30.55
C GLY A 416 -4.48 0.08 31.04
N HIS A 417 -4.92 1.03 30.23
CA HIS A 417 -6.01 1.95 30.59
C HIS A 417 -7.39 1.24 30.59
N ALA A 418 -8.35 1.78 31.34
CA ALA A 418 -9.77 1.41 31.23
C ALA A 418 -10.43 2.31 30.17
N VAL A 419 -11.04 1.72 29.15
CA VAL A 419 -11.55 2.48 27.99
C VAL A 419 -13.05 2.34 27.85
N ASP A 420 -13.76 3.47 27.82
CA ASP A 420 -15.16 3.57 27.42
C ASP A 420 -15.23 4.11 25.98
N LEU A 421 -15.63 3.27 25.01
CA LEU A 421 -15.79 3.62 23.60
C LEU A 421 -17.27 3.92 23.30
N TYR A 422 -17.56 5.17 22.95
CA TYR A 422 -18.91 5.65 22.65
C TYR A 422 -19.14 5.78 21.16
N GLU A 423 -20.30 5.29 20.70
CA GLU A 423 -20.77 5.39 19.33
C GLU A 423 -22.25 5.80 19.30
N GLU A 424 -22.59 6.88 18.58
CA GLU A 424 -23.97 7.35 18.47
C GLU A 424 -24.85 6.42 17.62
N GLY A 425 -24.24 5.72 16.66
CA GLY A 425 -24.92 4.76 15.80
C GLY A 425 -25.11 3.37 16.43
N PRO A 426 -25.83 2.49 15.76
CA PRO A 426 -26.07 1.13 16.23
C PRO A 426 -24.89 0.17 15.99
N ARG A 427 -23.84 0.61 15.26
CA ARG A 427 -22.70 -0.23 14.85
C ARG A 427 -21.40 0.55 14.84
N LEU A 428 -20.34 -0.11 15.26
CA LEU A 428 -18.97 0.40 15.15
C LEU A 428 -18.49 0.47 13.68
N GLY A 429 -17.44 1.25 13.40
CA GLY A 429 -16.70 1.28 12.14
C GLY A 429 -16.71 2.63 11.41
N GLY A 430 -17.50 3.62 11.85
CA GLY A 430 -17.55 4.96 11.24
C GLY A 430 -17.76 4.90 9.70
N CYS A 431 -17.02 5.71 8.96
CA CYS A 431 -17.11 5.76 7.49
C CYS A 431 -16.56 4.51 6.80
N VAL A 432 -15.77 3.65 7.48
CA VAL A 432 -15.30 2.39 6.89
C VAL A 432 -16.47 1.46 6.58
N LYS A 433 -17.58 1.52 7.32
CA LYS A 433 -18.82 0.81 6.95
C LYS A 433 -19.24 1.13 5.52
N MET A 434 -19.29 2.41 5.17
CA MET A 434 -19.69 2.84 3.83
C MET A 434 -18.62 2.47 2.78
N SER A 435 -17.35 2.74 3.05
CA SER A 435 -16.28 2.41 2.09
C SER A 435 -16.11 0.91 1.85
N SER A 436 -16.56 0.06 2.78
CA SER A 436 -16.63 -1.40 2.61
C SER A 436 -17.67 -1.84 1.57
N ILE A 437 -18.66 -1.00 1.24
CA ILE A 437 -19.57 -1.25 0.12
C ILE A 437 -18.81 -1.14 -1.20
N PHE A 438 -17.90 -0.19 -1.30
CA PHE A 438 -17.10 0.06 -2.52
C PHE A 438 -15.90 -0.88 -2.67
N SER A 439 -15.39 -1.42 -1.55
CA SER A 439 -14.16 -2.22 -1.55
C SER A 439 -14.22 -3.39 -0.58
N PRO A 440 -14.10 -4.65 -1.07
CA PRO A 440 -13.96 -5.83 -0.21
C PRO A 440 -12.72 -5.76 0.70
N TYR A 441 -11.70 -5.01 0.27
CA TYR A 441 -10.48 -4.81 1.07
C TYR A 441 -10.74 -3.98 2.34
N HIS A 442 -11.63 -2.98 2.26
CA HIS A 442 -12.04 -2.20 3.44
C HIS A 442 -12.92 -3.03 4.39
N GLU A 443 -13.72 -3.96 3.87
CA GLU A 443 -14.50 -4.91 4.66
C GLU A 443 -13.58 -5.78 5.54
N ARG A 444 -12.47 -6.30 5.00
CA ARG A 444 -11.46 -7.04 5.79
C ARG A 444 -10.95 -6.23 7.01
N TYR A 445 -10.73 -4.94 6.82
CA TYR A 445 -10.27 -4.07 7.90
C TYR A 445 -11.36 -3.79 8.92
N LEU A 446 -12.59 -3.58 8.48
CA LEU A 446 -13.74 -3.44 9.37
C LEU A 446 -13.89 -4.69 10.25
N ASP A 447 -13.85 -5.88 9.65
CA ASP A 447 -13.97 -7.15 10.37
C ASP A 447 -12.85 -7.34 11.39
N TYR A 448 -11.62 -7.00 11.01
CA TYR A 448 -10.47 -6.98 11.92
C TYR A 448 -10.71 -6.04 13.12
N LEU A 449 -11.09 -4.79 12.88
CA LEU A 449 -11.34 -3.80 13.94
C LEU A 449 -12.43 -4.28 14.91
N LEU A 450 -13.55 -4.79 14.37
CA LEU A 450 -14.65 -5.30 15.18
C LEU A 450 -14.23 -6.52 16.02
N THR A 451 -13.43 -7.39 15.45
CA THR A 451 -12.89 -8.57 16.13
C THR A 451 -11.96 -8.15 17.27
N GLN A 452 -11.05 -7.20 17.02
CA GLN A 452 -10.14 -6.72 18.04
C GLN A 452 -10.88 -6.05 19.23
N VAL A 453 -11.87 -5.22 18.95
CA VAL A 453 -12.67 -4.61 20.03
C VAL A 453 -13.35 -5.68 20.91
N LYS A 454 -13.91 -6.74 20.30
CA LYS A 454 -14.54 -7.85 21.03
C LYS A 454 -13.53 -8.64 21.89
N GLN A 455 -12.28 -8.75 21.46
CA GLN A 455 -11.24 -9.51 22.15
C GLN A 455 -10.55 -8.75 23.30
N HIS A 456 -10.77 -7.43 23.40
CA HIS A 456 -10.14 -6.60 24.43
C HIS A 456 -11.13 -6.26 25.57
N PRO A 457 -11.09 -7.01 26.69
CA PRO A 457 -12.06 -6.83 27.79
C PRO A 457 -11.93 -5.48 28.51
N GLN A 458 -10.82 -4.76 28.31
CA GLN A 458 -10.61 -3.41 28.85
C GLN A 458 -11.39 -2.33 28.09
N VAL A 459 -11.97 -2.66 26.91
CA VAL A 459 -12.77 -1.73 26.10
C VAL A 459 -14.25 -2.01 26.35
N THR A 460 -14.92 -1.09 27.01
CA THR A 460 -16.38 -1.11 27.19
C THR A 460 -17.04 -0.32 26.09
N VAL A 461 -17.95 -0.93 25.33
CA VAL A 461 -18.60 -0.30 24.17
C VAL A 461 -20.00 0.21 24.55
N HIS A 462 -20.25 1.48 24.25
CA HIS A 462 -21.55 2.14 24.45
C HIS A 462 -22.13 2.55 23.09
N LEU A 463 -22.97 1.69 22.50
CA LEU A 463 -23.68 1.95 21.24
C LEU A 463 -24.92 2.82 21.46
N LYS A 464 -25.40 3.48 20.38
CA LYS A 464 -26.57 4.35 20.39
C LYS A 464 -26.49 5.45 21.45
N THR A 465 -25.26 5.90 21.73
CA THR A 465 -24.98 6.84 22.82
C THR A 465 -24.25 8.06 22.27
N LYS A 466 -24.97 9.13 22.04
CA LYS A 466 -24.43 10.42 21.66
C LYS A 466 -23.79 11.09 22.87
N VAL A 467 -22.48 11.34 22.80
CA VAL A 467 -21.77 12.04 23.86
C VAL A 467 -22.06 13.55 23.80
N THR A 468 -22.42 14.09 24.94
CA THR A 468 -22.64 15.52 25.18
C THR A 468 -21.73 15.97 26.34
N PRO A 469 -21.56 17.30 26.59
CA PRO A 469 -20.86 17.78 27.78
C PRO A 469 -21.40 17.21 29.09
N GLU A 470 -22.70 16.91 29.16
CA GLU A 470 -23.32 16.29 30.33
C GLU A 470 -22.89 14.81 30.47
N THR A 471 -22.80 14.08 29.39
CA THR A 471 -22.28 12.69 29.39
C THR A 471 -20.85 12.68 29.95
N VAL A 472 -20.00 13.64 29.54
CA VAL A 472 -18.61 13.77 30.02
C VAL A 472 -18.57 14.07 31.53
N ARG A 473 -19.40 15.01 32.03
CA ARG A 473 -19.48 15.32 33.47
C ARG A 473 -19.91 14.10 34.31
N GLN A 474 -20.83 13.30 33.81
CA GLN A 474 -21.31 12.10 34.51
C GLN A 474 -20.26 10.98 34.50
N ALA A 475 -19.60 10.77 33.37
CA ALA A 475 -18.58 9.74 33.20
C ALA A 475 -17.28 10.04 33.97
N LYS A 476 -16.92 11.30 34.13
CA LYS A 476 -15.69 11.78 34.80
C LYS A 476 -14.44 11.05 34.31
N PRO A 477 -14.11 11.09 33.02
CA PRO A 477 -12.90 10.46 32.51
C PRO A 477 -11.66 11.27 32.94
N ASP A 478 -10.52 10.57 33.07
CA ASP A 478 -9.20 11.22 33.26
C ASP A 478 -8.71 11.85 31.95
N ALA A 479 -9.07 11.25 30.79
CA ALA A 479 -8.73 11.73 29.46
C ALA A 479 -9.86 11.45 28.47
N ALA A 480 -9.99 12.31 27.45
CA ALA A 480 -10.96 12.17 26.36
C ALA A 480 -10.25 12.19 25.00
N ILE A 481 -10.54 11.21 24.15
CA ILE A 481 -10.13 11.17 22.74
C ILE A 481 -11.36 11.32 21.88
N VAL A 482 -11.45 12.44 21.16
CA VAL A 482 -12.59 12.82 20.32
C VAL A 482 -12.29 12.44 18.88
N ALA A 483 -13.04 11.49 18.32
CA ALA A 483 -12.88 10.91 17.00
C ALA A 483 -14.21 10.90 16.22
N VAL A 484 -14.99 11.97 16.33
CA VAL A 484 -16.38 12.07 15.81
C VAL A 484 -16.48 12.25 14.29
N GLY A 485 -15.35 12.29 13.60
CA GLY A 485 -15.32 12.48 12.14
C GLY A 485 -15.52 13.95 11.73
N GLY A 486 -15.30 14.24 10.45
CA GLY A 486 -15.44 15.57 9.88
C GLY A 486 -16.90 15.94 9.57
N LYS A 487 -17.15 17.22 9.36
CA LYS A 487 -18.41 17.75 8.85
C LYS A 487 -18.40 17.71 7.31
N PRO A 488 -19.48 17.26 6.65
CA PRO A 488 -19.56 17.38 5.19
C PRO A 488 -19.41 18.83 4.75
N LEU A 489 -18.60 19.06 3.72
CA LEU A 489 -18.50 20.39 3.12
C LEU A 489 -19.83 20.76 2.50
N GLY A 490 -20.27 21.98 2.80
CA GLY A 490 -21.49 22.55 2.24
C GLY A 490 -21.36 22.77 0.73
N PHE A 491 -22.47 22.66 0.02
CA PHE A 491 -22.56 22.99 -1.40
C PHE A 491 -23.77 23.87 -1.63
N ASP A 492 -23.51 25.16 -1.89
CA ASP A 492 -24.57 26.17 -1.98
C ASP A 492 -24.76 26.60 -3.46
N VAL A 493 -25.56 25.82 -4.16
CA VAL A 493 -26.04 26.16 -5.51
C VAL A 493 -27.55 25.91 -5.60
N PRO A 494 -28.29 26.63 -6.45
CA PRO A 494 -29.71 26.36 -6.67
C PRO A 494 -29.96 24.89 -6.96
N GLY A 495 -30.83 24.24 -6.18
CA GLY A 495 -31.20 22.84 -6.33
C GLY A 495 -30.31 21.83 -5.62
N ALA A 496 -29.31 22.24 -4.83
CA ALA A 496 -28.46 21.33 -4.05
C ALA A 496 -29.23 20.51 -2.99
N ASP A 497 -30.40 20.98 -2.57
CA ASP A 497 -31.34 20.27 -1.69
C ASP A 497 -32.43 19.48 -2.45
N GLY A 498 -32.22 19.24 -3.75
CA GLY A 498 -33.17 18.54 -4.64
C GLY A 498 -33.44 17.09 -4.22
N LYS A 499 -34.60 16.56 -4.61
CA LYS A 499 -35.00 15.19 -4.30
C LYS A 499 -34.13 14.11 -4.94
N ASN A 500 -33.43 14.45 -6.01
CA ASN A 500 -32.47 13.61 -6.75
C ASN A 500 -31.03 13.78 -6.29
N VAL A 501 -30.79 14.63 -5.29
CA VAL A 501 -29.46 14.86 -4.73
C VAL A 501 -29.18 13.89 -3.60
N VAL A 502 -28.00 13.29 -3.57
CA VAL A 502 -27.51 12.39 -2.53
C VAL A 502 -26.10 12.79 -2.10
N SER A 503 -25.75 12.49 -0.86
CA SER A 503 -24.42 12.71 -0.32
C SER A 503 -23.90 11.44 0.38
N SER A 504 -22.59 11.40 0.66
CA SER A 504 -22.00 10.33 1.49
C SER A 504 -22.64 10.25 2.89
N HIS A 505 -23.03 11.40 3.44
CA HIS A 505 -23.73 11.47 4.73
C HIS A 505 -25.10 10.79 4.69
N ASP A 506 -25.88 10.97 3.61
CA ASP A 506 -27.17 10.31 3.44
C ASP A 506 -27.06 8.78 3.47
N PHE A 507 -26.01 8.23 2.83
CA PHE A 507 -25.74 6.80 2.85
C PHE A 507 -25.31 6.31 4.23
N LEU A 508 -24.49 7.08 4.94
CA LEU A 508 -24.04 6.73 6.28
C LEU A 508 -25.22 6.73 7.27
N GLU A 509 -26.11 7.74 7.21
CA GLU A 509 -27.35 7.79 7.99
C GLU A 509 -28.23 6.57 7.71
N MET A 510 -28.43 6.24 6.44
CA MET A 510 -29.22 5.07 6.04
C MET A 510 -28.63 3.75 6.57
N ILE A 511 -27.32 3.57 6.51
CA ILE A 511 -26.61 2.42 7.09
C ILE A 511 -26.81 2.35 8.61
N ASN A 512 -26.85 3.50 9.28
CA ASN A 512 -27.07 3.60 10.72
C ASN A 512 -28.56 3.43 11.11
N GLY A 513 -29.46 3.28 10.16
CA GLY A 513 -30.89 3.11 10.40
C GLY A 513 -31.65 4.43 10.56
N HIS A 514 -30.98 5.55 10.27
CA HIS A 514 -31.63 6.85 10.30
C HIS A 514 -32.08 7.25 8.90
N LYS A 515 -33.27 7.83 8.80
CA LYS A 515 -33.73 8.42 7.55
C LYS A 515 -32.98 9.73 7.33
N PRO A 516 -32.26 9.88 6.18
CA PRO A 516 -31.58 11.13 5.89
C PRO A 516 -32.54 12.34 5.87
N ALA A 517 -32.09 13.47 6.38
CA ALA A 517 -32.82 14.72 6.35
C ALA A 517 -32.96 15.26 4.92
N GLY A 518 -33.98 16.09 4.66
CA GLY A 518 -34.12 16.79 3.37
C GLY A 518 -34.66 15.93 2.22
N LYS A 519 -34.96 14.63 2.40
CA LYS A 519 -35.51 13.79 1.31
C LYS A 519 -36.99 14.16 1.06
N LYS A 520 -37.19 15.05 0.09
CA LYS A 520 -38.51 15.61 -0.30
C LYS A 520 -39.36 14.61 -1.12
N GLY A 521 -40.67 14.73 -0.98
CA GLY A 521 -41.68 13.89 -1.68
C GLY A 521 -42.04 12.62 -0.89
N ALA A 522 -43.34 12.32 -0.83
CA ALA A 522 -43.88 11.21 0.00
C ALA A 522 -43.27 9.85 -0.35
N PHE A 523 -43.18 9.51 -1.63
CA PHE A 523 -42.63 8.24 -2.09
C PHE A 523 -41.13 8.13 -1.80
N ASN A 524 -40.33 9.19 -2.13
CA ASN A 524 -38.91 9.22 -1.86
C ASN A 524 -38.61 9.11 -0.36
N SER A 525 -39.35 9.88 0.45
CA SER A 525 -39.26 9.84 1.92
C SER A 525 -39.59 8.46 2.49
N PHE A 526 -40.62 7.78 1.95
CA PHE A 526 -40.96 6.42 2.33
C PHE A 526 -39.85 5.43 1.97
N MET A 527 -39.33 5.48 0.75
CA MET A 527 -38.26 4.56 0.29
C MET A 527 -36.98 4.70 1.12
N TRP A 528 -36.56 5.93 1.41
CA TRP A 528 -35.38 6.16 2.28
C TRP A 528 -35.62 5.68 3.71
N GLY A 529 -36.82 5.88 4.27
CA GLY A 529 -37.18 5.37 5.58
C GLY A 529 -37.21 3.84 5.64
N ALA A 530 -37.83 3.20 4.64
CA ALA A 530 -37.86 1.74 4.54
C ALA A 530 -36.48 1.12 4.35
N GLY A 531 -35.67 1.72 3.48
CA GLY A 531 -34.25 1.31 3.27
C GLY A 531 -33.40 1.46 4.53
N SER A 532 -33.57 2.56 5.27
CA SER A 532 -32.87 2.77 6.55
C SER A 532 -33.28 1.72 7.59
N LEU A 533 -34.59 1.45 7.73
CA LEU A 533 -35.07 0.43 8.64
C LEU A 533 -34.55 -0.96 8.26
N PHE A 534 -34.57 -1.29 6.97
CA PHE A 534 -34.10 -2.58 6.48
C PHE A 534 -32.58 -2.75 6.73
N LEU A 535 -31.75 -1.75 6.38
CA LEU A 535 -30.32 -1.80 6.64
C LEU A 535 -29.97 -1.77 8.13
N SER A 536 -30.82 -1.15 8.97
CA SER A 536 -30.62 -1.22 10.43
C SER A 536 -30.67 -2.65 10.98
N MET A 537 -31.43 -3.54 10.32
CA MET A 537 -31.56 -4.94 10.72
C MET A 537 -30.61 -5.89 10.02
N TYR A 538 -30.35 -5.68 8.72
CA TYR A 538 -29.70 -6.66 7.85
C TYR A 538 -28.40 -6.15 7.19
N TYR A 539 -27.84 -5.02 7.63
CA TYR A 539 -26.64 -4.50 7.01
C TYR A 539 -25.44 -5.44 7.17
N THR A 540 -24.89 -5.85 6.03
CA THR A 540 -23.50 -6.27 5.85
C THR A 540 -22.95 -5.55 4.61
N PRO A 541 -21.63 -5.23 4.56
CA PRO A 541 -21.05 -4.57 3.39
C PRO A 541 -21.30 -5.34 2.09
N SER A 542 -21.10 -6.65 2.09
CA SER A 542 -21.33 -7.54 0.95
C SER A 542 -22.78 -7.53 0.46
N PHE A 543 -23.75 -7.56 1.39
CA PHE A 543 -25.17 -7.42 1.04
C PHE A 543 -25.47 -6.06 0.41
N ALA A 544 -24.99 -4.97 1.02
CA ALA A 544 -25.21 -3.62 0.51
C ALA A 544 -24.57 -3.43 -0.87
N ARG A 545 -23.39 -4.02 -1.12
CA ARG A 545 -22.71 -4.07 -2.43
C ARG A 545 -23.59 -4.75 -3.47
N THR A 546 -24.07 -5.97 -3.18
CA THR A 546 -24.95 -6.74 -4.08
C THR A 546 -26.25 -5.98 -4.40
N MET A 547 -26.83 -5.29 -3.41
CA MET A 547 -28.01 -4.46 -3.63
C MET A 547 -27.70 -3.26 -4.53
N THR A 548 -26.56 -2.60 -4.35
CA THR A 548 -26.14 -1.48 -5.19
C THR A 548 -25.89 -1.92 -6.64
N GLU A 549 -25.36 -3.11 -6.85
CA GLU A 549 -25.12 -3.68 -8.18
C GLU A 549 -26.45 -3.99 -8.91
N LYS A 550 -27.41 -4.58 -8.21
CA LYS A 550 -28.65 -5.10 -8.80
C LYS A 550 -29.80 -4.11 -8.83
N SER A 551 -29.81 -3.10 -7.96
CA SER A 551 -30.90 -2.14 -7.82
C SER A 551 -30.56 -0.78 -8.42
N PRO A 552 -31.48 -0.14 -9.16
CA PRO A 552 -31.36 1.26 -9.57
C PRO A 552 -31.69 2.26 -8.45
N TRP A 553 -32.00 1.79 -7.24
CA TRP A 553 -32.28 2.63 -6.08
C TRP A 553 -31.28 2.31 -4.95
N PRO A 554 -30.77 3.31 -4.22
CA PRO A 554 -31.09 4.75 -4.27
C PRO A 554 -30.31 5.53 -5.35
N ILE A 555 -29.49 4.87 -6.16
CA ILE A 555 -28.66 5.47 -7.21
C ILE A 555 -29.20 5.05 -8.56
N SER A 556 -29.66 5.99 -9.36
CA SER A 556 -30.20 5.73 -10.71
C SER A 556 -29.13 5.23 -11.70
N ARG A 557 -29.56 4.88 -12.91
CA ARG A 557 -28.63 4.49 -13.99
C ARG A 557 -27.81 5.65 -14.56
N ASN A 558 -28.28 6.91 -14.41
CA ASN A 558 -27.59 8.11 -14.87
C ASN A 558 -27.20 8.96 -13.67
N VAL A 559 -25.91 9.11 -13.43
CA VAL A 559 -25.32 9.73 -12.24
C VAL A 559 -24.41 10.88 -12.64
N ALA A 560 -24.60 12.05 -12.02
CA ALA A 560 -23.60 13.10 -12.00
C ALA A 560 -22.94 13.14 -10.62
N ILE A 561 -21.61 13.16 -10.58
CA ILE A 561 -20.82 13.22 -9.36
C ILE A 561 -20.17 14.60 -9.30
N ILE A 562 -20.50 15.38 -8.28
CA ILE A 562 -19.92 16.71 -8.04
C ILE A 562 -18.79 16.57 -7.02
N GLY A 563 -17.56 16.84 -7.46
CA GLY A 563 -16.32 16.63 -6.74
C GLY A 563 -15.59 15.37 -7.23
N GLY A 564 -14.54 15.58 -8.02
CA GLY A 564 -13.69 14.53 -8.61
C GLY A 564 -12.47 14.18 -7.75
N GLY A 565 -12.51 14.42 -6.43
CA GLY A 565 -11.50 13.94 -5.49
C GLY A 565 -11.62 12.43 -5.23
N LEU A 566 -10.84 11.91 -4.26
CA LEU A 566 -10.81 10.48 -3.91
C LEU A 566 -12.22 9.90 -3.66
N PRO A 567 -13.11 10.50 -2.85
CA PRO A 567 -14.45 9.96 -2.63
C PRO A 567 -15.29 9.91 -3.91
N GLY A 568 -15.21 10.96 -4.75
CA GLY A 568 -15.93 11.00 -6.03
C GLY A 568 -15.39 9.99 -7.04
N CYS A 569 -14.09 9.79 -7.07
CA CYS A 569 -13.47 8.77 -7.90
C CYS A 569 -13.81 7.34 -7.47
N GLU A 570 -13.83 7.05 -6.17
CA GLU A 570 -14.24 5.72 -5.67
C GLU A 570 -15.72 5.42 -5.96
N PHE A 571 -16.58 6.42 -5.77
CA PHE A 571 -17.98 6.28 -6.12
C PHE A 571 -18.19 6.17 -7.64
N GLY A 572 -17.42 6.94 -8.43
CA GLY A 572 -17.41 6.85 -9.90
C GLY A 572 -16.98 5.47 -10.40
N HIS A 573 -15.99 4.87 -9.75
CA HIS A 573 -15.55 3.51 -10.07
C HIS A 573 -16.64 2.47 -9.81
N LEU A 574 -17.33 2.53 -8.67
CA LEU A 574 -18.49 1.69 -8.41
C LEU A 574 -19.59 1.87 -9.46
N CYS A 575 -19.90 3.12 -9.83
CA CYS A 575 -20.90 3.42 -10.88
C CYS A 575 -20.48 2.83 -12.23
N MET A 576 -19.19 2.95 -12.59
CA MET A 576 -18.61 2.38 -13.80
C MET A 576 -18.78 0.85 -13.84
N GLU A 577 -18.33 0.15 -12.78
CA GLU A 577 -18.40 -1.32 -12.69
C GLU A 577 -19.83 -1.86 -12.70
N THR A 578 -20.77 -1.09 -12.18
CA THR A 578 -22.21 -1.46 -12.16
C THR A 578 -22.97 -1.00 -13.40
N GLY A 579 -22.26 -0.56 -14.46
CA GLY A 579 -22.82 -0.19 -15.77
C GLY A 579 -23.70 1.06 -15.75
N ARG A 580 -23.46 1.98 -14.82
CA ARG A 580 -24.14 3.29 -14.76
C ARG A 580 -23.45 4.30 -15.65
N THR A 581 -24.24 5.08 -16.41
CA THR A 581 -23.69 6.25 -17.11
C THR A 581 -23.35 7.31 -16.08
N THR A 582 -22.07 7.71 -16.05
CA THR A 582 -21.50 8.50 -14.97
C THR A 582 -20.77 9.73 -15.53
N ALA A 583 -21.11 10.91 -15.01
CA ALA A 583 -20.39 12.14 -15.26
C ALA A 583 -19.66 12.57 -13.99
N ILE A 584 -18.34 12.70 -14.02
CA ILE A 584 -17.52 13.18 -12.89
C ILE A 584 -17.14 14.64 -13.14
N ILE A 585 -17.68 15.56 -12.34
CA ILE A 585 -17.53 17.00 -12.47
C ILE A 585 -16.53 17.51 -11.43
N GLU A 586 -15.47 18.17 -11.88
CA GLU A 586 -14.42 18.67 -11.01
C GLU A 586 -14.03 20.10 -11.40
N GLU A 587 -14.03 21.00 -10.43
CA GLU A 587 -13.67 22.41 -10.65
C GLU A 587 -12.16 22.60 -10.88
N ARG A 588 -11.34 21.72 -10.32
CA ARG A 588 -9.89 21.74 -10.49
C ARG A 588 -9.48 21.17 -11.86
N LYS A 589 -8.24 21.45 -12.24
CA LYS A 589 -7.65 21.01 -13.51
C LYS A 589 -7.60 19.48 -13.69
N LYS A 590 -7.65 18.70 -12.60
CA LYS A 590 -7.47 17.24 -12.65
C LYS A 590 -8.52 16.55 -11.79
N VAL A 591 -9.23 15.59 -12.36
CA VAL A 591 -9.97 14.57 -11.63
C VAL A 591 -8.96 13.67 -10.92
N GLY A 592 -9.26 13.24 -9.69
CA GLY A 592 -8.37 12.44 -8.85
C GLY A 592 -7.15 13.23 -8.34
N PHE A 593 -7.29 14.54 -8.09
CA PHE A 593 -6.19 15.41 -7.67
C PHE A 593 -5.55 14.99 -6.32
N ASP A 594 -6.29 14.35 -5.43
CA ASP A 594 -5.91 13.86 -4.12
C ASP A 594 -5.82 12.32 -4.03
N VAL A 595 -6.09 11.62 -5.12
CA VAL A 595 -5.82 10.17 -5.23
C VAL A 595 -4.32 9.94 -5.25
N GLY A 596 -3.83 8.93 -4.51
CA GLY A 596 -2.41 8.57 -4.47
C GLY A 596 -1.84 8.28 -5.85
N GLY A 597 -0.57 8.66 -6.06
CA GLY A 597 0.09 8.54 -7.36
C GLY A 597 0.02 7.14 -7.94
N SER A 598 0.21 6.13 -7.09
CA SER A 598 0.19 4.72 -7.49
C SER A 598 -1.17 4.23 -7.99
N ASP A 599 -2.27 4.68 -7.38
CA ASP A 599 -3.63 4.28 -7.78
C ASP A 599 -4.21 5.17 -8.88
N ARG A 600 -3.83 6.45 -8.87
CA ARG A 600 -4.45 7.47 -9.74
C ARG A 600 -4.30 7.17 -11.21
N PHE A 601 -3.10 6.74 -11.63
CA PHE A 601 -2.85 6.46 -13.06
C PHE A 601 -3.79 5.37 -13.58
N GLY A 602 -3.88 4.23 -12.87
CA GLY A 602 -4.75 3.13 -13.26
C GLY A 602 -6.23 3.52 -13.23
N LEU A 603 -6.68 4.22 -12.17
CA LEU A 603 -8.07 4.65 -12.01
C LEU A 603 -8.50 5.65 -13.11
N ILE A 604 -7.69 6.65 -13.40
CA ILE A 604 -8.02 7.62 -14.46
C ILE A 604 -7.94 6.97 -15.85
N SER A 605 -7.03 6.01 -16.08
CA SER A 605 -6.99 5.22 -17.30
C SER A 605 -8.26 4.40 -17.49
N SER A 606 -8.75 3.73 -16.44
CA SER A 606 -10.00 2.95 -16.53
C SER A 606 -11.20 3.84 -16.86
N PHE A 607 -11.31 5.04 -16.26
CA PHE A 607 -12.36 6.00 -16.62
C PHE A 607 -12.30 6.47 -18.07
N LYS A 608 -11.09 6.68 -18.61
CA LYS A 608 -10.91 7.07 -20.01
C LYS A 608 -11.24 5.98 -21.02
N GLN A 609 -11.11 4.72 -20.61
CA GLN A 609 -11.38 3.56 -21.46
C GLN A 609 -12.85 3.12 -21.37
N ALA A 610 -13.54 3.49 -20.30
CA ALA A 610 -14.94 3.11 -20.07
C ALA A 610 -15.87 3.96 -20.94
N GLU A 611 -16.74 3.32 -21.72
CA GLU A 611 -17.75 3.99 -22.57
C GLU A 611 -18.86 4.67 -21.77
N ASN A 612 -19.03 4.29 -20.49
CA ASN A 612 -20.10 4.77 -19.62
C ASN A 612 -19.63 5.83 -18.62
N VAL A 613 -18.39 6.35 -18.73
CA VAL A 613 -17.86 7.39 -17.84
C VAL A 613 -17.35 8.58 -18.62
N GLU A 614 -17.79 9.77 -18.25
CA GLU A 614 -17.26 11.04 -18.75
C GLU A 614 -16.68 11.88 -17.61
N MET A 615 -15.54 12.52 -17.85
CA MET A 615 -14.87 13.40 -16.89
C MET A 615 -14.90 14.85 -17.37
N TYR A 616 -15.35 15.75 -16.50
CA TYR A 616 -15.47 17.19 -16.74
C TYR A 616 -14.53 17.96 -15.79
N PRO A 617 -13.22 18.01 -16.05
CA PRO A 617 -12.31 18.88 -15.30
C PRO A 617 -12.54 20.35 -15.65
N LEU A 618 -12.05 21.27 -14.80
CA LEU A 618 -12.22 22.73 -14.93
C LEU A 618 -13.68 23.14 -15.07
N THR A 619 -14.59 22.42 -14.40
CA THR A 619 -16.03 22.59 -14.57
C THR A 619 -16.68 22.94 -13.24
N ARG A 620 -17.19 24.16 -13.13
CA ARG A 620 -17.90 24.67 -11.96
C ARG A 620 -19.42 24.52 -12.14
N VAL A 621 -20.06 23.84 -11.20
CA VAL A 621 -21.51 23.68 -11.18
C VAL A 621 -22.19 25.00 -10.79
N THR A 622 -23.27 25.35 -11.51
CA THR A 622 -24.04 26.58 -11.27
C THR A 622 -25.44 26.31 -10.76
N ALA A 623 -26.03 25.17 -11.10
CA ALA A 623 -27.33 24.76 -10.57
C ALA A 623 -27.56 23.25 -10.75
N ILE A 624 -28.39 22.67 -9.89
CA ILE A 624 -28.90 21.30 -10.01
C ILE A 624 -30.41 21.35 -10.30
N THR A 625 -30.83 20.51 -11.24
CA THR A 625 -32.24 20.36 -11.61
C THR A 625 -32.68 18.90 -11.49
N GLU A 626 -33.96 18.59 -11.62
CA GLU A 626 -34.44 17.21 -11.64
C GLU A 626 -33.96 16.40 -12.85
N GLU A 627 -33.50 17.09 -13.91
CA GLU A 627 -33.06 16.46 -15.15
C GLU A 627 -31.54 16.36 -15.27
N GLY A 628 -30.78 17.09 -14.43
CA GLY A 628 -29.31 17.09 -14.49
C GLY A 628 -28.68 18.31 -13.83
N VAL A 629 -27.44 18.58 -14.23
CA VAL A 629 -26.57 19.61 -13.67
C VAL A 629 -26.27 20.67 -14.73
N ARG A 630 -26.44 21.95 -14.37
CA ARG A 630 -25.91 23.09 -15.15
C ARG A 630 -24.54 23.45 -14.64
N ALA A 631 -23.60 23.64 -15.55
CA ALA A 631 -22.23 23.94 -15.21
C ALA A 631 -21.58 24.88 -16.25
N VAL A 632 -20.44 25.44 -15.86
CA VAL A 632 -19.58 26.24 -16.73
C VAL A 632 -18.20 25.60 -16.74
N GLN A 633 -17.73 25.21 -17.91
CA GLN A 633 -16.40 24.65 -18.12
C GLN A 633 -15.46 25.71 -18.67
N THR A 634 -14.33 25.92 -18.03
CA THR A 634 -13.27 26.78 -18.53
C THR A 634 -12.44 26.05 -19.58
N THR A 635 -12.43 26.54 -20.79
CA THR A 635 -11.67 26.00 -21.93
C THR A 635 -10.62 27.02 -22.43
N LEU A 636 -9.76 26.60 -23.36
CA LEU A 636 -8.79 27.51 -23.99
C LEU A 636 -9.45 28.60 -24.82
N GLU A 637 -10.69 28.38 -25.25
CA GLU A 637 -11.48 29.32 -26.07
C GLU A 637 -12.39 30.23 -25.22
N GLY A 638 -12.37 30.03 -23.87
CA GLY A 638 -13.22 30.74 -22.92
C GLY A 638 -14.20 29.82 -22.20
N ASP A 639 -15.10 30.40 -21.43
CA ASP A 639 -16.07 29.68 -20.63
C ASP A 639 -17.21 29.14 -21.51
N LYS A 640 -17.53 27.84 -21.34
CA LYS A 640 -18.58 27.13 -22.06
C LYS A 640 -19.66 26.66 -21.07
N GLU A 641 -20.91 27.06 -21.33
CA GLU A 641 -22.05 26.54 -20.59
C GLU A 641 -22.35 25.09 -20.99
N LEU A 642 -22.59 24.23 -19.98
CA LEU A 642 -22.90 22.81 -20.14
C LEU A 642 -24.19 22.47 -19.43
N PHE A 643 -24.94 21.53 -20.00
CA PHE A 643 -25.97 20.79 -19.31
C PHE A 643 -25.62 19.31 -19.34
N ILE A 644 -25.46 18.71 -18.15
CA ILE A 644 -25.05 17.32 -17.96
C ILE A 644 -26.29 16.55 -17.45
N PRO A 645 -26.92 15.69 -18.28
CA PRO A 645 -28.10 14.95 -17.90
C PRO A 645 -27.80 13.95 -16.79
N ALA A 646 -28.61 13.95 -15.71
CA ALA A 646 -28.49 13.01 -14.61
C ALA A 646 -29.82 12.87 -13.85
N LYS A 647 -30.15 11.64 -13.44
CA LYS A 647 -31.31 11.34 -12.58
C LYS A 647 -30.92 11.26 -11.10
N THR A 648 -29.64 11.05 -10.81
CA THR A 648 -29.08 11.17 -9.46
C THR A 648 -27.87 12.08 -9.52
N VAL A 649 -27.78 13.03 -8.59
CA VAL A 649 -26.64 13.92 -8.42
C VAL A 649 -25.99 13.61 -7.07
N ALA A 650 -24.76 13.12 -7.09
CA ALA A 650 -24.00 12.80 -5.88
C ALA A 650 -23.02 13.93 -5.53
N ILE A 651 -23.10 14.45 -4.33
CA ILE A 651 -22.17 15.47 -3.81
C ILE A 651 -21.09 14.78 -2.98
N THR A 652 -19.81 14.91 -3.45
CA THR A 652 -18.64 14.22 -2.90
C THR A 652 -17.48 15.19 -2.66
N LEU A 653 -17.77 16.38 -2.15
CA LEU A 653 -16.78 17.49 -2.00
C LEU A 653 -15.76 17.28 -0.89
N GLY A 654 -15.94 16.27 -0.02
CA GLY A 654 -15.06 16.01 1.10
C GLY A 654 -15.61 16.52 2.44
N LEU A 655 -14.71 16.65 3.42
CA LEU A 655 -15.04 16.96 4.81
C LEU A 655 -14.28 18.20 5.27
N ALA A 656 -14.85 18.92 6.24
CA ALA A 656 -14.21 19.95 7.05
C ALA A 656 -13.95 19.41 8.46
N GLU A 657 -13.06 20.03 9.18
CA GLU A 657 -12.79 19.77 10.60
C GLU A 657 -14.06 19.92 11.47
N ASN A 658 -14.10 19.24 12.62
CA ASN A 658 -15.23 19.23 13.53
C ASN A 658 -14.76 19.29 15.00
N HIS A 659 -14.34 20.44 15.43
CA HIS A 659 -13.77 20.66 16.78
C HIS A 659 -14.83 20.84 17.87
N ASP A 660 -16.11 20.98 17.56
CA ASP A 660 -17.17 21.44 18.49
C ASP A 660 -17.20 20.64 19.81
N LEU A 661 -17.18 19.30 19.71
CA LEU A 661 -17.21 18.46 20.91
C LEU A 661 -15.87 18.50 21.68
N GLY A 662 -14.75 18.55 20.97
CA GLY A 662 -13.42 18.66 21.57
C GLY A 662 -13.31 19.94 22.42
N GLU A 663 -13.68 21.06 21.84
CA GLU A 663 -13.71 22.35 22.56
C GLU A 663 -14.66 22.33 23.78
N ALA A 664 -15.81 21.70 23.66
CA ALA A 664 -16.74 21.53 24.75
C ALA A 664 -16.26 20.60 25.88
N CYS A 665 -15.32 19.68 25.57
CA CYS A 665 -14.70 18.77 26.55
C CYS A 665 -13.55 19.44 27.34
N LYS A 666 -12.79 20.36 26.75
CA LYS A 666 -11.61 20.98 27.37
C LYS A 666 -11.84 21.54 28.77
N PRO A 667 -12.97 22.23 29.10
CA PRO A 667 -13.22 22.71 30.46
C PRO A 667 -13.67 21.61 31.45
N LEU A 668 -13.86 20.36 30.98
CA LEU A 668 -14.41 19.26 31.75
C LEU A 668 -13.41 18.11 32.00
N VAL A 669 -12.34 18.04 31.21
CA VAL A 669 -11.35 16.97 31.24
C VAL A 669 -9.97 17.59 31.04
N ASP A 670 -8.99 17.19 31.86
CA ASP A 670 -7.64 17.78 31.83
C ASP A 670 -6.88 17.43 30.52
N GLU A 671 -7.12 16.26 29.97
CA GLU A 671 -6.46 15.78 28.75
C GLU A 671 -7.49 15.50 27.66
N VAL A 672 -7.49 16.31 26.60
CA VAL A 672 -8.39 16.17 25.44
C VAL A 672 -7.59 16.13 24.16
N TYR A 673 -7.79 15.06 23.38
CA TYR A 673 -7.15 14.84 22.08
C TYR A 673 -8.24 14.76 21.00
N LEU A 674 -8.08 15.52 19.91
CA LEU A 674 -8.89 15.39 18.71
C LEU A 674 -8.11 14.51 17.71
N VAL A 675 -8.77 13.55 17.05
CA VAL A 675 -8.12 12.62 16.14
C VAL A 675 -8.98 12.26 14.92
N GLY A 676 -8.34 11.97 13.79
CA GLY A 676 -9.00 11.66 12.53
C GLY A 676 -9.63 12.88 11.89
N ASP A 677 -10.68 12.68 11.09
CA ASP A 677 -11.27 13.75 10.27
C ASP A 677 -11.88 14.91 11.06
N CYS A 678 -12.13 14.75 12.35
CA CYS A 678 -12.59 15.87 13.16
C CYS A 678 -11.45 16.87 13.44
N GLU A 679 -10.21 16.43 13.49
CA GLU A 679 -9.02 17.28 13.64
C GLU A 679 -8.48 17.71 12.28
N THR A 680 -8.21 16.73 11.39
CA THR A 680 -7.73 16.98 10.04
C THR A 680 -8.27 15.91 9.10
N PRO A 681 -9.17 16.26 8.16
CA PRO A 681 -9.67 15.32 7.18
C PRO A 681 -8.57 14.67 6.36
N GLY A 682 -8.58 13.33 6.28
CA GLY A 682 -7.53 12.57 5.66
C GLY A 682 -7.98 11.19 5.16
N ARG A 683 -6.99 10.30 4.97
CA ARG A 683 -7.23 8.91 4.56
C ARG A 683 -7.32 8.01 5.79
N ILE A 684 -7.74 6.75 5.59
CA ILE A 684 -7.78 5.73 6.65
C ILE A 684 -6.43 5.63 7.38
N ALA A 685 -5.32 5.74 6.66
CA ALA A 685 -3.97 5.66 7.23
C ALA A 685 -3.68 6.81 8.21
N ASP A 686 -4.11 8.02 7.88
CA ASP A 686 -3.93 9.21 8.72
C ASP A 686 -4.77 9.05 10.00
N ALA A 687 -6.03 8.68 9.88
CA ALA A 687 -6.94 8.42 11.00
C ALA A 687 -6.41 7.30 11.93
N THR A 688 -5.95 6.19 11.36
CA THR A 688 -5.35 5.05 12.08
C THR A 688 -4.14 5.50 12.91
N LYS A 689 -3.24 6.28 12.30
CA LYS A 689 -2.02 6.79 12.94
C LYS A 689 -2.30 7.82 14.03
N MET A 690 -3.22 8.75 13.78
CA MET A 690 -3.60 9.79 14.77
C MET A 690 -4.19 9.14 16.02
N GLY A 691 -5.09 8.18 15.88
CA GLY A 691 -5.67 7.45 17.01
C GLY A 691 -4.61 6.72 17.85
N TYR A 692 -3.67 6.06 17.21
CA TYR A 692 -2.54 5.41 17.86
C TYR A 692 -1.69 6.40 18.66
N ARG A 693 -1.25 7.49 18.02
CA ARG A 693 -0.39 8.52 18.65
C ARG A 693 -1.06 9.20 19.86
N ALA A 694 -2.33 9.54 19.75
CA ALA A 694 -3.07 10.12 20.89
C ALA A 694 -3.12 9.16 22.08
N ALA A 695 -3.36 7.88 21.85
CA ALA A 695 -3.35 6.89 22.93
C ALA A 695 -1.95 6.61 23.48
N CYS A 696 -0.88 6.75 22.68
CA CYS A 696 0.50 6.67 23.15
C CYS A 696 0.89 7.88 24.03
N ALA A 697 0.27 9.03 23.84
CA ALA A 697 0.51 10.23 24.61
C ALA A 697 -0.12 10.22 26.01
N LEU A 698 -1.12 9.33 26.28
CA LEU A 698 -1.75 9.17 27.58
C LEU A 698 -0.75 8.69 28.64
#